data_d6fde6cd3ef2c259dea2c57eb89a5220
#
_entry.id   d6fde6cd3ef2c259dea2c57eb89a5220
#
_cell.length_a   1.000
_cell.length_b   1.000
_cell.length_c   1.000
_cell.angle_alpha   90.00
_cell.angle_beta   90.00
_cell.angle_gamma   90.00
#
_symmetry.space_group_name_H-M   'P 1'
#
loop_
_entity.id
_entity.type
_entity.pdbx_description
1 polymer ?
#
loop_
_entity_poly.entity_id
_entity_poly.type
_entity_poly.pdbx_seq_one_letter_code
_entity_poly.pdbx_strand_id
1 'polypeptide(L)'
;MGGKAFYITAGELADRGFEAMPDEMVSGKGLIFSSPATLSYNSPGAQGFGVKRAGLVIPESVMLLVAPACCGRNTTILGDMGGYSHRTFFLEMDENDLVTGRHLTDIPRVIREILKVCRSRGQDPKAVVICITCVDALMGTDLERVCRKAEEETGVKVVPTYMYALTREGRNPPMVAVRESIYNLLERLPVKTRMTNILGFFSSIDKNSELFQVLGHLGINQVKQVARCSTMDEFLEMGAANFNILLHPEARKAAVSLQERLGMPFIEMSRVYEVDRIGKQYRGLAGILGGSVELDQWESRAAEEAEKFKADFSGRRLAIGQVVDGSPAEMALAFTRLGLEVTAVFANQGEEDFPYIRELAQLDPEVKFYATLSPSMINYREAGDVDLTLGMDGAYYYPEVPNVPWNQEDQPFGYSGFIELLKSVREAFEQDNRVALPEKISFPDPKIQGCPAEKETGVKEEYNPYTDPENRGPKGMRLFMSPFTPDQSGACSVLYEYGGMLEILDAGGCVGNICGYDEPRWMTKTSAIFSAGLRDMDAILGRDQLLIEKTGKALEDVSPSFVGLIGTPVPSVIATDYRALKKLMEKDYGLPVVPVETNGLELYDKGQEKAYMQLFKQFAEDVPEEASVKWDSGRYLAGVLGATPLDTLGSDSHLEIEKMLKKNGILPDEAEVVVFGRGDRFENLKDAGKLNEIIVVSPSGMKPALYMNDRFGIPFRTMYPLGGEDVSCLARKIIRNNEGRMPSKILIIHQQVFADSLRNGLRKAFENDEKFSGGSLPEIQCATWFMTRKELMEQGDGSLRQERDLTEMVFGGNYDMVLGDPVYRRALPGYKGIYLSLPHYVASGELAGIRTEEDFWKKAGELV
;
A
#
# COMPACT_ATOMS: atom_id res chain seq x y z
N MET A 1 30.26 2.99 -11.98
CA MET A 1 29.58 2.71 -13.25
C MET A 1 28.33 1.97 -12.87
N GLY A 2 27.15 2.51 -13.07
CA GLY A 2 25.90 1.81 -12.75
C GLY A 2 25.80 0.54 -13.61
N GLY A 3 25.46 -0.60 -12.99
CA GLY A 3 25.16 -1.84 -13.67
C GLY A 3 24.02 -1.64 -14.71
N LYS A 4 23.76 -2.63 -15.51
CA LYS A 4 22.58 -2.67 -16.38
C LYS A 4 21.50 -3.50 -15.69
N ALA A 5 20.23 -3.16 -15.93
CA ALA A 5 19.12 -4.00 -15.48
C ALA A 5 19.27 -5.42 -16.06
N PHE A 6 19.10 -6.41 -15.21
CA PHE A 6 19.26 -7.81 -15.57
C PHE A 6 18.08 -8.29 -16.40
N TYR A 7 18.37 -8.90 -17.52
CA TYR A 7 17.38 -9.57 -18.35
C TYR A 7 17.97 -10.85 -18.95
N ILE A 8 17.10 -11.75 -19.38
CA ILE A 8 17.43 -12.93 -20.15
C ILE A 8 16.54 -12.93 -21.39
N THR A 9 17.07 -13.35 -22.54
CA THR A 9 16.25 -13.43 -23.75
C THR A 9 15.37 -14.68 -23.77
N ALA A 10 14.28 -14.65 -24.55
CA ALA A 10 13.39 -15.80 -24.70
C ALA A 10 14.15 -17.05 -25.19
N GLY A 11 15.11 -16.86 -26.12
CA GLY A 11 15.96 -17.94 -26.61
C GLY A 11 16.81 -18.56 -25.52
N GLU A 12 17.50 -17.74 -24.73
CA GLU A 12 18.31 -18.23 -23.60
C GLU A 12 17.46 -18.91 -22.51
N LEU A 13 16.27 -18.42 -22.24
CA LEU A 13 15.34 -19.05 -21.29
C LEU A 13 14.89 -20.42 -21.79
N ALA A 14 14.53 -20.52 -23.07
CA ALA A 14 14.11 -21.77 -23.69
C ALA A 14 15.21 -22.84 -23.68
N ASP A 15 16.45 -22.43 -23.98
CA ASP A 15 17.61 -23.30 -23.99
C ASP A 15 18.01 -23.81 -22.61
N ARG A 16 17.93 -22.94 -21.57
CA ARG A 16 18.26 -23.31 -20.20
C ARG A 16 17.22 -24.26 -19.58
N GLY A 17 15.96 -24.07 -19.91
CA GLY A 17 14.84 -24.75 -19.28
C GLY A 17 14.50 -24.17 -17.92
N PHE A 18 13.28 -24.44 -17.42
CA PHE A 18 12.78 -23.87 -16.18
C PHE A 18 13.65 -24.20 -14.96
N GLU A 19 14.12 -25.44 -14.84
CA GLU A 19 14.93 -25.90 -13.70
C GLU A 19 16.30 -25.19 -13.59
N ALA A 20 16.82 -24.65 -14.70
CA ALA A 20 18.07 -23.93 -14.73
C ALA A 20 17.90 -22.39 -14.85
N MET A 21 16.67 -21.89 -14.65
CA MET A 21 16.43 -20.45 -14.58
C MET A 21 17.11 -19.86 -13.35
N PRO A 22 17.71 -18.67 -13.48
CA PRO A 22 18.19 -17.92 -12.32
C PRO A 22 17.09 -17.68 -11.32
N ASP A 23 17.38 -17.85 -10.04
CA ASP A 23 16.42 -17.66 -8.96
C ASP A 23 15.78 -16.25 -8.97
N GLU A 24 16.48 -15.25 -9.50
CA GLU A 24 16.01 -13.87 -9.65
C GLU A 24 14.83 -13.74 -10.65
N MET A 25 14.75 -14.66 -11.61
CA MET A 25 13.70 -14.69 -12.63
C MET A 25 12.46 -15.47 -12.19
N VAL A 26 12.55 -16.26 -11.14
CA VAL A 26 11.50 -17.21 -10.75
C VAL A 26 10.57 -16.60 -9.70
N SER A 27 9.28 -16.59 -9.97
CA SER A 27 8.26 -16.14 -9.01
C SER A 27 7.89 -17.20 -7.94
N GLY A 28 8.22 -18.46 -8.20
CA GLY A 28 7.99 -19.62 -7.32
C GLY A 28 7.88 -20.91 -8.12
N LYS A 29 8.21 -22.04 -7.50
CA LYS A 29 8.03 -23.38 -8.08
C LYS A 29 6.75 -24.01 -7.54
N GLY A 30 5.81 -24.38 -8.41
CA GLY A 30 4.57 -25.05 -8.03
C GLY A 30 3.71 -24.28 -7.03
N LEU A 31 3.70 -22.94 -7.12
CA LEU A 31 3.02 -22.04 -6.18
C LEU A 31 3.52 -22.17 -4.71
N ILE A 32 4.79 -22.50 -4.53
CA ILE A 32 5.43 -22.60 -3.21
C ILE A 32 6.45 -21.47 -3.07
N PHE A 33 6.39 -20.72 -1.99
CA PHE A 33 7.38 -19.69 -1.70
C PHE A 33 8.74 -20.28 -1.32
N SER A 34 9.79 -19.70 -1.91
CA SER A 34 11.18 -19.90 -1.49
C SER A 34 11.75 -18.59 -0.93
N SER A 35 12.86 -18.69 -0.19
CA SER A 35 13.61 -17.50 0.19
C SER A 35 14.22 -16.89 -1.07
N PRO A 36 14.08 -15.56 -1.30
CA PRO A 36 14.68 -14.94 -2.46
C PRO A 36 16.22 -15.01 -2.37
N ALA A 37 16.85 -15.24 -3.49
CA ALA A 37 18.31 -15.38 -3.59
C ALA A 37 19.06 -14.06 -3.37
N THR A 38 18.37 -12.93 -3.57
CA THR A 38 18.89 -11.55 -3.41
C THR A 38 17.94 -10.72 -2.59
N LEU A 39 18.31 -9.48 -2.27
CA LEU A 39 17.34 -8.48 -1.84
C LEU A 39 16.31 -8.27 -2.94
N SER A 40 15.06 -8.05 -2.55
CA SER A 40 13.99 -7.86 -3.54
C SER A 40 13.72 -6.38 -3.78
N TYR A 41 13.87 -5.93 -5.01
CA TYR A 41 13.51 -4.57 -5.42
C TYR A 41 11.99 -4.42 -5.40
N ASN A 42 11.50 -3.31 -4.86
CA ASN A 42 10.08 -2.98 -4.92
C ASN A 42 9.82 -2.04 -6.09
N SER A 43 9.55 -2.59 -7.27
CA SER A 43 9.19 -1.79 -8.43
C SER A 43 7.95 -0.93 -8.14
N PRO A 44 7.85 0.31 -8.65
CA PRO A 44 6.64 1.12 -8.56
C PRO A 44 5.36 0.46 -9.07
N GLY A 45 5.47 -0.54 -9.93
CA GLY A 45 4.35 -1.39 -10.35
C GLY A 45 4.02 -2.54 -9.39
N ALA A 46 4.76 -2.74 -8.31
CA ALA A 46 4.57 -3.85 -7.40
C ALA A 46 3.22 -3.78 -6.69
N GLN A 47 2.45 -4.87 -6.76
CA GLN A 47 1.18 -4.99 -6.03
C GLN A 47 1.42 -5.49 -4.60
N GLY A 48 0.75 -4.84 -3.63
CA GLY A 48 0.68 -5.33 -2.26
C GLY A 48 -0.76 -5.65 -1.82
N PHE A 49 -0.92 -6.66 -0.93
CA PHE A 49 -2.10 -6.77 -0.05
C PHE A 49 -3.43 -7.26 -0.65
N GLY A 50 -3.42 -7.98 -1.75
CA GLY A 50 -4.61 -8.62 -2.30
C GLY A 50 -5.39 -9.50 -1.32
N VAL A 51 -4.74 -10.07 -0.29
CA VAL A 51 -5.39 -10.94 0.71
C VAL A 51 -6.46 -10.22 1.52
N LYS A 52 -6.24 -8.97 1.91
CA LYS A 52 -7.23 -8.19 2.66
C LYS A 52 -8.52 -8.03 1.86
N ARG A 53 -8.41 -7.67 0.59
CA ARG A 53 -9.56 -7.53 -0.30
C ARG A 53 -10.20 -8.87 -0.64
N ALA A 54 -9.38 -9.89 -0.90
CA ALA A 54 -9.84 -11.23 -1.25
C ALA A 54 -10.77 -11.82 -0.19
N GLY A 55 -10.46 -11.62 1.10
CA GLY A 55 -11.34 -12.05 2.19
C GLY A 55 -12.72 -11.40 2.15
N LEU A 56 -12.83 -10.17 1.70
CA LEU A 56 -14.09 -9.43 1.60
C LEU A 56 -14.96 -9.79 0.39
N VAL A 57 -14.50 -10.67 -0.48
CA VAL A 57 -15.33 -11.18 -1.60
C VAL A 57 -16.49 -12.04 -1.09
N ILE A 58 -16.38 -12.59 0.15
CA ILE A 58 -17.50 -13.27 0.80
C ILE A 58 -18.64 -12.26 1.02
N PRO A 59 -19.85 -12.52 0.48
CA PRO A 59 -20.97 -11.60 0.64
C PRO A 59 -21.34 -11.41 2.12
N GLU A 60 -21.87 -10.23 2.45
CA GLU A 60 -22.31 -9.89 3.82
C GLU A 60 -21.24 -10.17 4.88
N SER A 61 -19.94 -10.09 4.51
CA SER A 61 -18.84 -10.21 5.44
C SER A 61 -18.25 -8.86 5.85
N VAL A 62 -17.57 -8.85 6.97
CA VAL A 62 -16.68 -7.78 7.40
C VAL A 62 -15.32 -8.36 7.73
N MET A 63 -14.28 -7.53 7.66
CA MET A 63 -12.93 -7.95 8.00
C MET A 63 -12.48 -7.34 9.33
N LEU A 64 -11.88 -8.16 10.18
CA LEU A 64 -11.13 -7.75 11.34
C LEU A 64 -9.65 -8.06 11.10
N LEU A 65 -8.84 -7.02 10.90
CA LEU A 65 -7.40 -7.14 10.84
C LEU A 65 -6.82 -7.07 12.25
N VAL A 66 -6.14 -8.13 12.68
CA VAL A 66 -5.44 -8.22 13.97
C VAL A 66 -3.95 -8.11 13.70
N ALA A 67 -3.37 -6.94 13.99
CA ALA A 67 -2.03 -6.64 13.48
C ALA A 67 -1.35 -5.44 14.15
N PRO A 68 -0.02 -5.32 14.06
CA PRO A 68 0.67 -4.05 14.25
C PRO A 68 0.16 -2.94 13.33
N ALA A 69 0.32 -1.68 13.74
CA ALA A 69 -0.14 -0.51 12.98
C ALA A 69 0.33 -0.51 11.52
N CYS A 70 1.59 -0.86 11.28
CA CYS A 70 2.17 -0.88 9.93
C CYS A 70 1.42 -1.79 8.94
N CYS A 71 0.84 -2.89 9.40
CA CYS A 71 0.11 -3.82 8.54
C CYS A 71 -1.31 -3.31 8.18
N GLY A 72 -1.85 -2.38 8.97
CA GLY A 72 -3.18 -1.79 8.76
C GLY A 72 -3.20 -0.55 7.89
N ARG A 73 -2.06 0.12 7.75
CA ARG A 73 -1.94 1.47 7.19
C ARG A 73 -2.58 1.67 5.80
N ASN A 74 -2.30 0.79 4.87
CA ASN A 74 -2.80 0.89 3.50
C ASN A 74 -4.30 0.58 3.35
N THR A 75 -4.93 0.04 4.38
CA THR A 75 -6.31 -0.46 4.28
C THR A 75 -7.32 0.66 4.11
N THR A 76 -7.07 1.85 4.69
CA THR A 76 -7.93 3.03 4.48
C THR A 76 -7.94 3.41 3.01
N ILE A 77 -6.75 3.58 2.42
CA ILE A 77 -6.62 4.03 1.03
C ILE A 77 -7.29 3.02 0.09
N LEU A 78 -6.96 1.74 0.24
CA LEU A 78 -7.55 0.67 -0.57
C LEU A 78 -9.06 0.54 -0.34
N GLY A 79 -9.51 0.67 0.89
CA GLY A 79 -10.91 0.57 1.25
C GLY A 79 -11.75 1.71 0.67
N ASP A 80 -11.23 2.93 0.70
CA ASP A 80 -11.91 4.10 0.14
C ASP A 80 -11.94 4.07 -1.39
N MET A 81 -10.85 3.66 -2.02
CA MET A 81 -10.81 3.45 -3.48
C MET A 81 -11.81 2.38 -3.94
N GLY A 82 -11.92 1.29 -3.20
CA GLY A 82 -12.82 0.17 -3.51
C GLY A 82 -14.23 0.31 -2.95
N GLY A 83 -14.52 1.34 -2.17
CA GLY A 83 -15.84 1.55 -1.55
C GLY A 83 -16.17 0.56 -0.42
N TYR A 84 -15.17 -0.11 0.19
CA TYR A 84 -15.38 -1.11 1.25
C TYR A 84 -14.75 -0.75 2.60
N SER A 85 -14.29 0.47 2.79
CA SER A 85 -13.67 0.92 4.06
C SER A 85 -14.59 0.69 5.27
N HIS A 86 -15.91 0.85 5.08
CA HIS A 86 -16.93 0.61 6.10
C HIS A 86 -17.08 -0.87 6.52
N ARG A 87 -16.44 -1.80 5.81
CA ARG A 87 -16.42 -3.24 6.11
C ARG A 87 -15.11 -3.68 6.75
N THR A 88 -14.17 -2.78 7.02
CA THR A 88 -12.85 -3.11 7.54
C THR A 88 -12.64 -2.50 8.92
N PHE A 89 -12.23 -3.34 9.87
CA PHE A 89 -12.01 -3.00 11.27
C PHE A 89 -10.67 -3.50 11.74
N PHE A 90 -10.13 -2.93 12.83
CA PHE A 90 -8.79 -3.26 13.30
C PHE A 90 -8.79 -3.57 14.79
N LEU A 91 -7.95 -4.52 15.16
CA LEU A 91 -7.43 -4.70 16.51
C LEU A 91 -5.92 -4.50 16.44
N GLU A 92 -5.51 -3.27 16.75
CA GLU A 92 -4.11 -2.88 16.72
C GLU A 92 -3.37 -3.47 17.92
N MET A 93 -2.26 -4.15 17.64
CA MET A 93 -1.43 -4.81 18.64
C MET A 93 -0.34 -3.87 19.13
N ASP A 94 -0.09 -3.89 20.43
CA ASP A 94 1.09 -3.27 21.03
C ASP A 94 2.12 -4.35 21.48
N GLU A 95 3.24 -3.90 22.00
CA GLU A 95 4.31 -4.80 22.48
C GLU A 95 3.83 -5.75 23.60
N ASN A 96 2.94 -5.28 24.50
CA ASN A 96 2.38 -6.11 25.56
C ASN A 96 1.46 -7.20 24.98
N ASP A 97 0.74 -6.91 23.90
CA ASP A 97 -0.11 -7.89 23.23
C ASP A 97 0.72 -9.02 22.64
N LEU A 98 1.88 -8.68 22.07
CA LEU A 98 2.83 -9.67 21.54
C LEU A 98 3.34 -10.63 22.63
N VAL A 99 3.64 -10.10 23.82
CA VAL A 99 4.17 -10.92 24.94
C VAL A 99 3.07 -11.74 25.60
N THR A 100 1.87 -11.19 25.73
CA THR A 100 0.81 -11.81 26.56
C THR A 100 -0.25 -12.57 25.76
N GLY A 101 -0.33 -12.36 24.44
CA GLY A 101 -1.40 -12.89 23.60
C GLY A 101 -2.80 -12.31 23.92
N ARG A 102 -2.88 -11.18 24.63
CA ARG A 102 -4.16 -10.57 25.06
C ARG A 102 -5.07 -10.27 23.90
N HIS A 103 -4.54 -9.76 22.79
CA HIS A 103 -5.28 -9.44 21.57
C HIS A 103 -6.14 -10.63 21.08
N LEU A 104 -5.64 -11.87 21.18
CA LEU A 104 -6.39 -13.07 20.78
C LEU A 104 -7.61 -13.32 21.69
N THR A 105 -7.51 -12.98 22.98
CA THR A 105 -8.62 -13.16 23.93
C THR A 105 -9.68 -12.07 23.78
N ASP A 106 -9.31 -10.91 23.26
CA ASP A 106 -10.21 -9.77 23.04
C ASP A 106 -11.03 -9.87 21.73
N ILE A 107 -10.64 -10.73 20.80
CA ILE A 107 -11.30 -10.88 19.47
C ILE A 107 -12.83 -11.03 19.58
N PRO A 108 -13.41 -11.93 20.41
CA PRO A 108 -14.86 -12.08 20.48
C PRO A 108 -15.57 -10.82 20.94
N ARG A 109 -14.93 -10.03 21.81
CA ARG A 109 -15.46 -8.77 22.31
C ARG A 109 -15.43 -7.70 21.22
N VAL A 110 -14.33 -7.63 20.45
CA VAL A 110 -14.21 -6.72 19.30
C VAL A 110 -15.27 -7.04 18.25
N ILE A 111 -15.47 -8.33 17.93
CA ILE A 111 -16.51 -8.73 16.98
C ILE A 111 -17.90 -8.28 17.43
N ARG A 112 -18.24 -8.42 18.71
CA ARG A 112 -19.53 -7.93 19.23
C ARG A 112 -19.72 -6.44 19.00
N GLU A 113 -18.69 -5.61 19.20
CA GLU A 113 -18.76 -4.18 18.95
C GLU A 113 -18.86 -3.87 17.45
N ILE A 114 -18.12 -4.56 16.60
CA ILE A 114 -18.23 -4.45 15.13
C ILE A 114 -19.67 -4.73 14.68
N LEU A 115 -20.27 -5.81 15.16
CA LEU A 115 -21.65 -6.18 14.81
C LEU A 115 -22.65 -5.11 15.23
N LYS A 116 -22.47 -4.49 16.41
CA LYS A 116 -23.33 -3.38 16.87
C LYS A 116 -23.19 -2.16 15.95
N VAL A 117 -21.95 -1.76 15.60
CA VAL A 117 -21.69 -0.66 14.67
C VAL A 117 -22.32 -0.95 13.30
N CYS A 118 -22.10 -2.12 12.74
CA CYS A 118 -22.69 -2.50 11.45
C CYS A 118 -24.23 -2.46 11.49
N ARG A 119 -24.84 -3.00 12.54
CA ARG A 119 -26.30 -3.01 12.70
C ARG A 119 -26.88 -1.60 12.87
N SER A 120 -26.17 -0.69 13.53
CA SER A 120 -26.59 0.71 13.62
C SER A 120 -26.59 1.42 12.26
N ARG A 121 -25.73 0.97 11.33
CA ARG A 121 -25.69 1.42 9.93
C ARG A 121 -26.66 0.67 9.02
N GLY A 122 -27.51 -0.22 9.57
CA GLY A 122 -28.45 -1.02 8.80
C GLY A 122 -27.84 -2.23 8.07
N GLN A 123 -26.62 -2.63 8.44
CA GLN A 123 -25.93 -3.82 7.93
C GLN A 123 -26.01 -4.94 8.97
N ASP A 124 -26.16 -6.19 8.54
CA ASP A 124 -26.16 -7.36 9.42
C ASP A 124 -25.16 -8.41 8.90
N PRO A 125 -23.87 -8.28 9.23
CA PRO A 125 -22.84 -9.20 8.75
C PRO A 125 -23.14 -10.64 9.12
N LYS A 126 -23.00 -11.53 8.14
CA LYS A 126 -23.18 -12.99 8.29
C LYS A 126 -21.85 -13.71 8.54
N ALA A 127 -20.74 -13.05 8.21
CA ALA A 127 -19.41 -13.57 8.46
C ALA A 127 -18.45 -12.46 8.89
N VAL A 128 -17.49 -12.85 9.72
CA VAL A 128 -16.32 -12.03 10.07
C VAL A 128 -15.07 -12.73 9.58
N VAL A 129 -14.32 -12.06 8.71
CA VAL A 129 -13.04 -12.56 8.21
C VAL A 129 -11.94 -12.00 9.13
N ILE A 130 -11.24 -12.88 9.84
CA ILE A 130 -10.09 -12.47 10.66
C ILE A 130 -8.82 -12.61 9.84
N CYS A 131 -8.06 -11.53 9.76
CA CYS A 131 -6.76 -11.52 9.09
C CYS A 131 -5.64 -11.28 10.10
N ILE A 132 -4.68 -12.22 10.19
CA ILE A 132 -3.46 -12.07 10.99
C ILE A 132 -2.22 -11.86 10.11
N THR A 133 -1.11 -11.48 10.73
CA THR A 133 0.11 -11.06 10.06
C THR A 133 1.33 -11.91 10.39
N CYS A 134 2.50 -11.51 9.89
CA CYS A 134 3.77 -12.20 10.10
C CYS A 134 4.09 -12.42 11.59
N VAL A 135 3.71 -11.50 12.46
CA VAL A 135 3.98 -11.58 13.90
C VAL A 135 3.29 -12.79 14.53
N ASP A 136 1.99 -12.94 14.26
CA ASP A 136 1.22 -14.10 14.76
C ASP A 136 1.72 -15.43 14.18
N ALA A 137 2.20 -15.39 12.92
CA ALA A 137 2.82 -16.56 12.31
C ALA A 137 4.08 -17.01 13.05
N LEU A 138 4.95 -16.06 13.43
CA LEU A 138 6.15 -16.34 14.22
C LEU A 138 5.82 -16.84 15.62
N MET A 139 4.77 -16.30 16.24
CA MET A 139 4.30 -16.74 17.56
C MET A 139 3.58 -18.08 17.54
N GLY A 140 3.33 -18.66 16.36
CA GLY A 140 2.66 -19.95 16.22
C GLY A 140 1.17 -19.89 16.58
N THR A 141 0.50 -18.77 16.35
CA THR A 141 -0.92 -18.58 16.64
C THR A 141 -1.78 -19.61 15.88
N ASP A 142 -2.57 -20.39 16.60
CA ASP A 142 -3.60 -21.27 16.03
C ASP A 142 -4.86 -20.45 15.72
N LEU A 143 -4.87 -19.85 14.53
CA LEU A 143 -5.96 -18.96 14.13
C LEU A 143 -7.29 -19.72 13.96
N GLU A 144 -7.26 -20.95 13.50
CA GLU A 144 -8.47 -21.76 13.34
C GLU A 144 -9.16 -21.99 14.70
N ARG A 145 -8.37 -22.24 15.75
CA ARG A 145 -8.89 -22.36 17.12
C ARG A 145 -9.48 -21.05 17.61
N VAL A 146 -8.80 -19.94 17.34
CA VAL A 146 -9.28 -18.59 17.71
C VAL A 146 -10.59 -18.30 16.99
N CYS A 147 -10.69 -18.58 15.70
CA CYS A 147 -11.91 -18.40 14.92
C CYS A 147 -13.07 -19.25 15.44
N ARG A 148 -12.86 -20.54 15.70
CA ARG A 148 -13.91 -21.42 16.26
C ARG A 148 -14.43 -20.89 17.59
N LYS A 149 -13.53 -20.48 18.50
CA LYS A 149 -13.93 -19.89 19.79
C LYS A 149 -14.73 -18.59 19.59
N ALA A 150 -14.29 -17.73 18.70
CA ALA A 150 -14.98 -16.49 18.40
C ALA A 150 -16.37 -16.73 17.80
N GLU A 151 -16.51 -17.72 16.91
CA GLU A 151 -17.78 -18.14 16.32
C GLU A 151 -18.74 -18.67 17.40
N GLU A 152 -18.26 -19.56 18.31
CA GLU A 152 -19.05 -20.06 19.43
C GLU A 152 -19.57 -18.95 20.36
N GLU A 153 -18.73 -17.95 20.65
CA GLU A 153 -19.07 -16.85 21.56
C GLU A 153 -19.95 -15.76 20.93
N THR A 154 -19.89 -15.59 19.62
CA THR A 154 -20.57 -14.45 18.94
C THR A 154 -21.77 -14.89 18.11
N GLY A 155 -21.86 -16.17 17.77
CA GLY A 155 -22.92 -16.74 16.94
C GLY A 155 -22.85 -16.32 15.46
N VAL A 156 -21.73 -15.72 15.01
CA VAL A 156 -21.49 -15.33 13.62
C VAL A 156 -20.35 -16.15 13.05
N LYS A 157 -20.43 -16.54 11.78
CA LYS A 157 -19.37 -17.28 11.10
C LYS A 157 -18.05 -16.50 11.15
N VAL A 158 -16.95 -17.17 11.54
CA VAL A 158 -15.62 -16.56 11.64
C VAL A 158 -14.64 -17.31 10.76
N VAL A 159 -14.05 -16.58 9.81
CA VAL A 159 -13.22 -17.15 8.74
C VAL A 159 -11.76 -16.72 8.92
N PRO A 160 -10.80 -17.67 9.00
CA PRO A 160 -9.39 -17.34 9.10
C PRO A 160 -8.82 -16.90 7.74
N THR A 161 -8.00 -15.84 7.74
CA THR A 161 -7.15 -15.49 6.62
C THR A 161 -5.75 -15.08 7.09
N TYR A 162 -4.76 -15.27 6.23
CA TYR A 162 -3.37 -15.10 6.57
C TYR A 162 -2.72 -14.09 5.62
N MET A 163 -2.34 -12.92 6.14
CA MET A 163 -1.63 -11.90 5.38
C MET A 163 -0.16 -11.88 5.79
N TYR A 164 0.57 -12.93 5.46
CA TYR A 164 2.01 -12.90 5.71
C TYR A 164 2.79 -13.53 4.56
N ALA A 165 3.78 -12.78 4.11
CA ALA A 165 4.78 -13.30 3.18
C ALA A 165 5.83 -14.16 3.91
N LEU A 166 5.89 -14.09 5.24
CA LEU A 166 6.70 -14.94 6.10
C LEU A 166 6.08 -16.34 6.17
N THR A 167 6.01 -17.01 5.03
CA THR A 167 5.51 -18.38 4.96
C THR A 167 6.64 -19.33 5.28
N ARG A 168 6.32 -20.48 5.89
CA ARG A 168 7.27 -21.58 6.02
C ARG A 168 7.69 -22.03 4.63
N GLU A 169 8.96 -22.28 4.44
CA GLU A 169 9.44 -22.91 3.23
C GLU A 169 8.60 -24.15 2.92
N GLY A 170 8.08 -24.26 1.69
CA GLY A 170 7.19 -25.33 1.28
C GLY A 170 5.69 -25.14 1.60
N ARG A 171 5.24 -24.00 2.14
CA ARG A 171 3.80 -23.69 2.27
C ARG A 171 3.28 -22.86 1.10
N ASN A 172 1.95 -22.86 0.98
CA ASN A 172 1.28 -22.11 -0.07
C ASN A 172 1.34 -20.60 0.16
N PRO A 173 1.38 -19.81 -0.94
CA PRO A 173 1.24 -18.37 -0.88
C PRO A 173 -0.06 -17.92 -0.20
N PRO A 174 -0.08 -16.72 0.41
CA PRO A 174 -1.28 -16.18 1.05
C PRO A 174 -2.52 -16.15 0.14
N MET A 175 -2.32 -15.87 -1.16
CA MET A 175 -3.42 -15.83 -2.13
C MET A 175 -4.01 -17.21 -2.45
N VAL A 176 -3.23 -18.28 -2.33
CA VAL A 176 -3.73 -19.66 -2.42
C VAL A 176 -4.50 -20.02 -1.14
N ALA A 177 -3.95 -19.66 0.02
CA ALA A 177 -4.57 -19.96 1.30
C ALA A 177 -5.92 -19.25 1.50
N VAL A 178 -6.05 -17.98 1.11
CA VAL A 178 -7.31 -17.24 1.23
C VAL A 178 -8.42 -17.82 0.35
N ARG A 179 -8.08 -18.30 -0.86
CA ARG A 179 -9.06 -19.00 -1.72
C ARG A 179 -9.55 -20.27 -1.07
N GLU A 180 -8.65 -21.04 -0.48
CA GLU A 180 -9.02 -22.24 0.27
C GLU A 180 -9.95 -21.90 1.45
N SER A 181 -9.64 -20.87 2.24
CA SER A 181 -10.47 -20.42 3.36
C SER A 181 -11.87 -19.99 2.92
N ILE A 182 -11.99 -19.26 1.80
CA ILE A 182 -13.28 -18.84 1.24
C ILE A 182 -14.13 -20.06 0.87
N TYR A 183 -13.59 -20.95 0.04
CA TYR A 183 -14.36 -22.09 -0.45
C TYR A 183 -14.53 -23.21 0.60
N ASN A 184 -13.79 -23.20 1.69
CA ASN A 184 -14.00 -24.10 2.83
C ASN A 184 -15.31 -23.83 3.59
N LEU A 185 -15.93 -22.68 3.39
CA LEU A 185 -17.27 -22.38 3.89
C LEU A 185 -18.38 -23.16 3.20
N LEU A 186 -18.13 -23.69 2.00
CA LEU A 186 -19.12 -24.44 1.24
C LEU A 186 -19.34 -25.82 1.84
N GLU A 187 -20.60 -26.19 1.99
CA GLU A 187 -21.05 -27.53 2.37
C GLU A 187 -21.74 -28.21 1.18
N ARG A 188 -21.78 -29.53 1.17
CA ARG A 188 -22.42 -30.26 0.10
C ARG A 188 -23.94 -30.09 0.19
N LEU A 189 -24.51 -29.52 -0.83
CA LEU A 189 -25.96 -29.44 -1.06
C LEU A 189 -26.42 -30.45 -2.13
N PRO A 190 -27.74 -30.72 -2.26
CA PRO A 190 -28.26 -31.53 -3.35
C PRO A 190 -27.78 -31.06 -4.70
N VAL A 191 -27.19 -31.96 -5.49
CA VAL A 191 -26.52 -31.62 -6.75
C VAL A 191 -27.52 -31.10 -7.78
N LYS A 192 -27.23 -29.94 -8.31
CA LYS A 192 -27.92 -29.36 -9.49
C LYS A 192 -27.08 -29.69 -10.74
N THR A 193 -27.50 -30.67 -11.51
CA THR A 193 -26.74 -31.23 -12.66
C THR A 193 -26.44 -30.22 -13.76
N ARG A 194 -27.21 -29.12 -13.84
CA ARG A 194 -27.03 -28.03 -14.81
C ARG A 194 -26.32 -26.81 -14.22
N MET A 195 -25.61 -27.00 -13.12
CA MET A 195 -24.94 -25.91 -12.41
C MET A 195 -23.45 -26.15 -12.33
N THR A 196 -22.65 -25.11 -12.57
CA THR A 196 -21.20 -25.07 -12.37
C THR A 196 -20.79 -23.81 -11.61
N ASN A 197 -19.67 -23.90 -10.92
CA ASN A 197 -18.99 -22.72 -10.37
C ASN A 197 -17.79 -22.36 -11.23
N ILE A 198 -17.47 -21.07 -11.32
CA ILE A 198 -16.19 -20.59 -11.81
C ILE A 198 -15.36 -20.18 -10.61
N LEU A 199 -14.17 -20.78 -10.48
CA LEU A 199 -13.22 -20.56 -9.43
C LEU A 199 -11.97 -19.84 -9.97
N GLY A 200 -11.37 -19.02 -9.14
CA GLY A 200 -10.04 -18.47 -9.42
C GLY A 200 -9.94 -16.96 -9.26
N PHE A 201 -10.75 -16.19 -9.95
CA PHE A 201 -10.76 -14.75 -9.84
C PHE A 201 -11.60 -14.26 -8.66
N PHE A 202 -11.21 -13.13 -8.08
CA PHE A 202 -12.01 -12.42 -7.08
C PHE A 202 -12.98 -11.42 -7.72
N SER A 203 -12.80 -11.17 -8.99
CA SER A 203 -13.73 -10.41 -9.84
C SER A 203 -14.50 -11.36 -10.76
N SER A 204 -15.64 -10.92 -11.26
CA SER A 204 -16.45 -11.73 -12.15
C SER A 204 -15.89 -11.77 -13.57
N ILE A 205 -16.14 -12.85 -14.30
CA ILE A 205 -15.94 -12.86 -15.74
C ILE A 205 -16.93 -11.90 -16.39
N ASP A 206 -16.50 -11.16 -17.40
CA ASP A 206 -17.39 -10.26 -18.16
C ASP A 206 -18.65 -11.04 -18.62
N LYS A 207 -19.79 -10.50 -18.27
CA LYS A 207 -21.11 -11.09 -18.61
C LYS A 207 -21.35 -11.25 -20.12
N ASN A 208 -20.61 -10.48 -20.94
CA ASN A 208 -20.69 -10.55 -22.40
C ASN A 208 -19.80 -11.65 -22.99
N SER A 209 -18.97 -12.34 -22.16
CA SER A 209 -18.18 -13.46 -22.63
C SER A 209 -19.06 -14.58 -23.18
N GLU A 210 -18.71 -15.07 -24.34
CA GLU A 210 -19.38 -16.20 -24.99
C GLU A 210 -19.29 -17.48 -24.18
N LEU A 211 -18.40 -17.57 -23.17
CA LEU A 211 -18.30 -18.70 -22.24
C LEU A 211 -19.67 -19.08 -21.67
N PHE A 212 -20.50 -18.10 -21.31
CA PHE A 212 -21.84 -18.37 -20.76
C PHE A 212 -22.79 -18.96 -21.79
N GLN A 213 -22.67 -18.55 -23.08
CA GLN A 213 -23.46 -19.12 -24.17
C GLN A 213 -22.98 -20.54 -24.50
N VAL A 214 -21.67 -20.76 -24.54
CA VAL A 214 -21.06 -22.09 -24.73
C VAL A 214 -21.54 -23.05 -23.64
N LEU A 215 -21.47 -22.65 -22.37
CA LEU A 215 -22.00 -23.44 -21.25
C LEU A 215 -23.51 -23.71 -21.39
N GLY A 216 -24.29 -22.72 -21.81
CA GLY A 216 -25.72 -22.88 -22.08
C GLY A 216 -26.03 -23.93 -23.16
N HIS A 217 -25.28 -23.91 -24.27
CA HIS A 217 -25.40 -24.93 -25.34
C HIS A 217 -25.02 -26.34 -24.86
N LEU A 218 -24.11 -26.44 -23.88
CA LEU A 218 -23.74 -27.71 -23.23
C LEU A 218 -24.72 -28.12 -22.10
N GLY A 219 -25.83 -27.39 -21.95
CA GLY A 219 -26.89 -27.69 -20.98
C GLY A 219 -26.61 -27.15 -19.57
N ILE A 220 -25.54 -26.37 -19.37
CA ILE A 220 -25.21 -25.70 -18.10
C ILE A 220 -25.81 -24.30 -18.12
N ASN A 221 -26.90 -24.10 -17.40
CA ASN A 221 -27.66 -22.85 -17.41
C ASN A 221 -27.57 -22.07 -16.09
N GLN A 222 -26.86 -22.61 -15.08
CA GLN A 222 -26.58 -21.93 -13.84
C GLN A 222 -25.05 -21.89 -13.63
N VAL A 223 -24.49 -20.69 -13.70
CA VAL A 223 -23.06 -20.45 -13.46
C VAL A 223 -22.93 -19.52 -12.26
N LYS A 224 -22.24 -20.00 -11.22
CA LYS A 224 -22.00 -19.23 -10.00
C LYS A 224 -20.54 -18.77 -9.94
N GLN A 225 -20.34 -17.55 -9.47
CA GLN A 225 -19.04 -16.97 -9.16
C GLN A 225 -19.17 -16.24 -7.83
N VAL A 226 -18.22 -16.38 -6.93
CA VAL A 226 -18.27 -15.73 -5.62
C VAL A 226 -18.45 -14.21 -5.76
N ALA A 227 -17.76 -13.58 -6.70
CA ALA A 227 -17.86 -12.15 -6.95
C ALA A 227 -19.25 -11.67 -7.42
N ARG A 228 -20.12 -12.57 -7.88
CA ARG A 228 -21.50 -12.25 -8.29
C ARG A 228 -22.56 -12.59 -7.26
N CYS A 229 -22.16 -13.16 -6.13
CA CYS A 229 -23.07 -13.45 -5.04
C CYS A 229 -23.30 -12.19 -4.21
N SER A 230 -24.55 -11.79 -4.05
CA SER A 230 -24.92 -10.61 -3.26
C SER A 230 -25.22 -10.95 -1.80
N THR A 231 -25.59 -12.20 -1.52
CA THR A 231 -25.91 -12.67 -0.17
C THR A 231 -25.10 -13.92 0.19
N MET A 232 -24.97 -14.18 1.47
CA MET A 232 -24.35 -15.41 1.98
C MET A 232 -25.07 -16.66 1.47
N ASP A 233 -26.40 -16.64 1.40
CA ASP A 233 -27.19 -17.76 0.90
C ASP A 233 -26.88 -18.07 -0.57
N GLU A 234 -26.77 -17.05 -1.42
CA GLU A 234 -26.36 -17.21 -2.81
C GLU A 234 -24.94 -17.80 -2.94
N PHE A 235 -24.04 -17.41 -2.05
CA PHE A 235 -22.69 -17.96 -2.01
C PHE A 235 -22.73 -19.44 -1.57
N LEU A 236 -23.44 -19.77 -0.51
CA LEU A 236 -23.56 -21.14 -0.02
C LEU A 236 -24.23 -22.08 -1.03
N GLU A 237 -25.11 -21.57 -1.90
CA GLU A 237 -25.66 -22.34 -3.02
C GLU A 237 -24.60 -22.91 -3.97
N MET A 238 -23.38 -22.33 -4.01
CA MET A 238 -22.27 -22.89 -4.78
C MET A 238 -21.97 -24.35 -4.39
N GLY A 239 -22.31 -24.77 -3.16
CA GLY A 239 -22.24 -26.17 -2.69
C GLY A 239 -23.12 -27.16 -3.45
N ALA A 240 -24.08 -26.69 -4.25
CA ALA A 240 -24.96 -27.52 -5.08
C ALA A 240 -24.41 -27.79 -6.49
N ALA A 241 -23.29 -27.18 -6.90
CA ALA A 241 -22.80 -27.34 -8.25
C ALA A 241 -22.36 -28.78 -8.57
N ASN A 242 -22.53 -29.15 -9.83
CA ASN A 242 -22.16 -30.48 -10.33
C ASN A 242 -20.63 -30.62 -10.48
N PHE A 243 -20.00 -29.54 -10.95
CA PHE A 243 -18.55 -29.47 -11.12
C PHE A 243 -18.08 -28.00 -11.03
N ASN A 244 -16.77 -27.79 -11.02
CA ASN A 244 -16.17 -26.47 -11.03
C ASN A 244 -15.36 -26.24 -12.32
N ILE A 245 -15.30 -25.00 -12.79
CA ILE A 245 -14.35 -24.54 -13.80
C ILE A 245 -13.28 -23.71 -13.08
N LEU A 246 -12.05 -24.14 -13.17
CA LEU A 246 -10.90 -23.47 -12.59
C LEU A 246 -10.24 -22.58 -13.67
N LEU A 247 -10.19 -21.28 -13.45
CA LEU A 247 -9.61 -20.32 -14.38
C LEU A 247 -8.28 -19.68 -13.92
N HIS A 248 -7.89 -19.89 -12.66
CA HIS A 248 -6.63 -19.35 -12.13
C HIS A 248 -5.91 -20.40 -11.29
N PRO A 249 -4.62 -20.65 -11.56
CA PRO A 249 -3.84 -21.71 -10.90
C PRO A 249 -3.84 -21.63 -9.37
N GLU A 250 -3.84 -20.42 -8.79
CA GLU A 250 -3.88 -20.24 -7.33
C GLU A 250 -5.15 -20.80 -6.66
N ALA A 251 -6.22 -21.06 -7.40
CA ALA A 251 -7.40 -21.72 -6.87
C ALA A 251 -7.36 -23.27 -6.99
N ARG A 252 -6.32 -23.84 -7.59
CA ARG A 252 -6.20 -25.31 -7.78
C ARG A 252 -6.30 -26.07 -6.48
N LYS A 253 -5.65 -25.59 -5.42
CA LYS A 253 -5.74 -26.22 -4.10
C LYS A 253 -7.17 -26.18 -3.54
N ALA A 254 -7.87 -25.07 -3.67
CA ALA A 254 -9.27 -24.97 -3.27
C ALA A 254 -10.17 -25.89 -4.10
N ALA A 255 -9.93 -26.01 -5.41
CA ALA A 255 -10.67 -26.93 -6.28
C ALA A 255 -10.45 -28.39 -5.89
N VAL A 256 -9.20 -28.78 -5.58
CA VAL A 256 -8.87 -30.12 -5.07
C VAL A 256 -9.58 -30.39 -3.74
N SER A 257 -9.53 -29.42 -2.79
CA SER A 257 -10.25 -29.55 -1.52
C SER A 257 -11.76 -29.72 -1.70
N LEU A 258 -12.37 -28.96 -2.64
CA LEU A 258 -13.79 -29.13 -2.96
C LEU A 258 -14.10 -30.48 -3.58
N GLN A 259 -13.21 -31.02 -4.40
CA GLN A 259 -13.35 -32.35 -4.96
C GLN A 259 -13.29 -33.44 -3.87
N GLU A 260 -12.33 -33.38 -2.97
CA GLU A 260 -12.13 -34.32 -1.90
C GLU A 260 -13.26 -34.29 -0.84
N ARG A 261 -13.63 -33.08 -0.40
CA ARG A 261 -14.64 -32.93 0.67
C ARG A 261 -16.07 -33.02 0.18
N LEU A 262 -16.36 -32.47 -0.99
CA LEU A 262 -17.73 -32.29 -1.48
C LEU A 262 -18.03 -33.14 -2.73
N GLY A 263 -17.04 -33.91 -3.24
CA GLY A 263 -17.20 -34.67 -4.47
C GLY A 263 -17.50 -33.84 -5.70
N MET A 264 -16.95 -32.61 -5.79
CA MET A 264 -17.13 -31.67 -6.88
C MET A 264 -15.90 -31.68 -7.78
N PRO A 265 -15.89 -32.42 -8.92
CA PRO A 265 -14.76 -32.43 -9.83
C PRO A 265 -14.52 -31.05 -10.45
N PHE A 266 -13.35 -30.82 -11.01
CA PHE A 266 -13.08 -29.58 -11.71
C PHE A 266 -12.43 -29.77 -13.08
N ILE A 267 -12.65 -28.80 -13.96
CA ILE A 267 -12.04 -28.70 -15.28
C ILE A 267 -11.20 -27.43 -15.28
N GLU A 268 -9.94 -27.56 -15.64
CA GLU A 268 -9.02 -26.42 -15.70
C GLU A 268 -9.02 -25.80 -17.10
N MET A 269 -9.16 -24.48 -17.16
CA MET A 269 -9.05 -23.66 -18.36
C MET A 269 -8.16 -22.48 -18.07
N SER A 270 -7.47 -21.94 -19.08
CA SER A 270 -6.57 -20.79 -18.96
C SER A 270 -7.11 -19.59 -19.72
N ARG A 271 -6.83 -18.39 -19.22
CA ARG A 271 -7.02 -17.16 -19.98
C ARG A 271 -5.91 -17.08 -21.02
N VAL A 272 -6.28 -17.09 -22.29
CA VAL A 272 -5.36 -17.00 -23.42
C VAL A 272 -5.91 -16.05 -24.47
N TYR A 273 -5.03 -15.37 -25.21
CA TYR A 273 -5.36 -14.36 -26.20
C TYR A 273 -4.96 -14.81 -27.61
N GLU A 274 -5.29 -16.05 -27.94
CA GLU A 274 -5.04 -16.64 -29.23
C GLU A 274 -6.26 -17.45 -29.69
N VAL A 275 -6.75 -17.16 -30.90
CA VAL A 275 -8.02 -17.71 -31.46
C VAL A 275 -8.03 -19.24 -31.40
N ASP A 276 -6.99 -19.89 -31.93
CA ASP A 276 -6.91 -21.36 -31.98
C ASP A 276 -6.87 -22.01 -30.59
N ARG A 277 -6.20 -21.40 -29.64
CA ARG A 277 -6.10 -21.89 -28.26
C ARG A 277 -7.44 -21.76 -27.52
N ILE A 278 -8.13 -20.65 -27.70
CA ILE A 278 -9.48 -20.43 -27.16
C ILE A 278 -10.40 -21.53 -27.70
N GLY A 279 -10.40 -21.77 -29.04
CA GLY A 279 -11.21 -22.78 -29.67
C GLY A 279 -10.92 -24.20 -29.15
N LYS A 280 -9.65 -24.55 -29.01
CA LYS A 280 -9.23 -25.84 -28.43
C LYS A 280 -9.74 -26.05 -27.02
N GLN A 281 -9.70 -25.03 -26.17
CA GLN A 281 -10.22 -25.11 -24.81
C GLN A 281 -11.75 -25.32 -24.77
N TYR A 282 -12.51 -24.59 -25.58
CA TYR A 282 -13.97 -24.75 -25.65
C TYR A 282 -14.39 -26.13 -26.21
N ARG A 283 -13.69 -26.62 -27.24
CA ARG A 283 -13.91 -27.98 -27.78
C ARG A 283 -13.53 -29.05 -26.76
N GLY A 284 -12.45 -28.82 -26.00
CA GLY A 284 -12.05 -29.70 -24.91
C GLY A 284 -13.09 -29.74 -23.79
N LEU A 285 -13.59 -28.60 -23.36
CA LEU A 285 -14.68 -28.49 -22.39
C LEU A 285 -15.92 -29.23 -22.86
N ALA A 286 -16.34 -29.04 -24.13
CA ALA A 286 -17.49 -29.71 -24.70
C ALA A 286 -17.31 -31.24 -24.71
N GLY A 287 -16.10 -31.73 -25.11
CA GLY A 287 -15.79 -33.15 -25.10
C GLY A 287 -15.87 -33.78 -23.70
N ILE A 288 -15.34 -33.09 -22.68
CA ILE A 288 -15.42 -33.56 -21.28
C ILE A 288 -16.87 -33.63 -20.81
N LEU A 289 -17.72 -32.71 -21.20
CA LEU A 289 -19.14 -32.67 -20.84
C LEU A 289 -20.01 -33.59 -21.71
N GLY A 290 -19.40 -34.34 -22.65
CA GLY A 290 -20.09 -35.31 -23.52
C GLY A 290 -20.92 -34.66 -24.62
N GLY A 291 -20.59 -33.44 -25.01
CA GLY A 291 -21.24 -32.67 -26.07
C GLY A 291 -20.30 -32.18 -27.15
N SER A 292 -20.85 -31.38 -28.06
CA SER A 292 -20.10 -30.60 -29.05
C SER A 292 -20.58 -29.16 -29.03
N VAL A 293 -19.71 -28.23 -29.45
CA VAL A 293 -20.07 -26.81 -29.54
C VAL A 293 -19.66 -26.27 -30.89
N GLU A 294 -20.56 -25.54 -31.54
CA GLU A 294 -20.29 -24.78 -32.77
C GLU A 294 -19.70 -23.42 -32.36
N LEU A 295 -18.47 -23.17 -32.77
CA LEU A 295 -17.72 -21.94 -32.41
C LEU A 295 -17.55 -20.99 -33.61
N ASP A 296 -17.96 -21.41 -34.82
CA ASP A 296 -17.63 -20.75 -36.08
C ASP A 296 -17.94 -19.25 -36.08
N GLN A 297 -19.04 -18.84 -35.46
CA GLN A 297 -19.44 -17.43 -35.39
C GLN A 297 -18.42 -16.60 -34.58
N TRP A 298 -17.99 -17.07 -33.42
CA TRP A 298 -17.05 -16.34 -32.56
C TRP A 298 -15.62 -16.45 -33.07
N GLU A 299 -15.24 -17.65 -33.53
CA GLU A 299 -13.90 -17.96 -34.06
C GLU A 299 -13.62 -17.13 -35.33
N SER A 300 -14.58 -17.10 -36.30
CA SER A 300 -14.44 -16.30 -37.50
C SER A 300 -14.35 -14.80 -37.21
N ARG A 301 -15.18 -14.29 -36.31
CA ARG A 301 -15.15 -12.88 -35.92
C ARG A 301 -13.84 -12.51 -35.27
N ALA A 302 -13.33 -13.33 -34.35
CA ALA A 302 -12.05 -13.12 -33.68
C ALA A 302 -10.88 -13.19 -34.67
N ALA A 303 -10.91 -14.14 -35.61
CA ALA A 303 -9.91 -14.25 -36.65
C ALA A 303 -9.92 -13.04 -37.60
N GLU A 304 -11.10 -12.55 -38.00
CA GLU A 304 -11.22 -11.34 -38.83
C GLU A 304 -10.62 -10.10 -38.12
N GLU A 305 -10.90 -9.92 -36.84
CA GLU A 305 -10.32 -8.82 -36.05
C GLU A 305 -8.81 -8.97 -35.89
N ALA A 306 -8.30 -10.20 -35.69
CA ALA A 306 -6.87 -10.49 -35.64
C ALA A 306 -6.17 -10.12 -36.94
N GLU A 307 -6.74 -10.51 -38.11
CA GLU A 307 -6.17 -10.18 -39.41
C GLU A 307 -6.18 -8.68 -39.73
N LYS A 308 -7.26 -7.99 -39.37
CA LYS A 308 -7.34 -6.52 -39.48
C LYS A 308 -6.28 -5.85 -38.60
N PHE A 309 -6.19 -6.30 -37.33
CA PHE A 309 -5.20 -5.77 -36.39
C PHE A 309 -3.78 -5.96 -36.89
N LYS A 310 -3.47 -7.16 -37.38
CA LYS A 310 -2.18 -7.49 -37.98
C LYS A 310 -1.85 -6.63 -39.19
N ALA A 311 -2.83 -6.40 -40.08
CA ALA A 311 -2.64 -5.56 -41.26
C ALA A 311 -2.32 -4.10 -40.88
N ASP A 312 -2.94 -3.57 -39.83
CA ASP A 312 -2.80 -2.17 -39.42
C ASP A 312 -1.56 -1.91 -38.57
N PHE A 313 -1.12 -2.87 -37.74
CA PHE A 313 -0.13 -2.64 -36.70
C PHE A 313 1.12 -3.56 -36.73
N SER A 314 1.27 -4.43 -37.76
CA SER A 314 2.45 -5.27 -37.91
C SER A 314 3.74 -4.44 -37.89
N GLY A 315 4.75 -4.90 -37.16
CA GLY A 315 6.01 -4.21 -36.95
C GLY A 315 5.99 -3.07 -35.94
N ARG A 316 4.86 -2.79 -35.28
CA ARG A 316 4.83 -1.89 -34.11
C ARG A 316 5.47 -2.57 -32.91
N ARG A 317 6.17 -1.80 -32.09
CA ARG A 317 6.95 -2.29 -30.95
C ARG A 317 6.17 -2.18 -29.67
N LEU A 318 6.12 -3.28 -28.91
CA LEU A 318 5.35 -3.44 -27.68
C LEU A 318 6.26 -3.86 -26.52
N ALA A 319 6.06 -3.24 -25.35
CA ALA A 319 6.57 -3.75 -24.09
C ALA A 319 5.40 -4.14 -23.16
N ILE A 320 5.58 -5.22 -22.39
CA ILE A 320 4.51 -5.80 -21.55
C ILE A 320 4.94 -5.79 -20.10
N GLY A 321 4.12 -5.18 -19.23
CA GLY A 321 4.29 -5.18 -17.78
C GLY A 321 3.75 -6.43 -17.11
N GLN A 322 4.00 -6.55 -15.81
CA GLN A 322 3.56 -7.67 -14.98
C GLN A 322 2.07 -7.54 -14.60
N VAL A 323 1.59 -6.31 -14.43
CA VAL A 323 0.25 -6.05 -13.88
C VAL A 323 -0.75 -5.96 -15.02
N VAL A 324 -1.19 -7.12 -15.48
CA VAL A 324 -2.05 -7.27 -16.66
C VAL A 324 -3.04 -8.43 -16.47
N ASP A 325 -4.21 -8.34 -17.10
CA ASP A 325 -5.20 -9.42 -17.11
C ASP A 325 -4.80 -10.55 -18.08
N GLY A 326 -3.80 -11.31 -17.70
CA GLY A 326 -3.24 -12.42 -18.47
C GLY A 326 -1.88 -12.88 -17.93
N SER A 327 -1.27 -13.88 -18.59
CA SER A 327 0.15 -14.16 -18.41
C SER A 327 0.95 -13.25 -19.35
N PRO A 328 1.90 -12.46 -18.86
CA PRO A 328 2.73 -11.62 -19.71
C PRO A 328 3.46 -12.40 -20.80
N ALA A 329 3.91 -13.63 -20.52
CA ALA A 329 4.57 -14.51 -21.50
C ALA A 329 3.61 -15.02 -22.59
N GLU A 330 2.36 -15.38 -22.19
CA GLU A 330 1.31 -15.77 -23.15
C GLU A 330 0.95 -14.58 -24.05
N MET A 331 0.77 -13.40 -23.49
CA MET A 331 0.44 -12.19 -24.23
C MET A 331 1.58 -11.80 -25.17
N ALA A 332 2.84 -11.94 -24.75
CA ALA A 332 4.00 -11.73 -25.63
C ALA A 332 3.95 -12.65 -26.85
N LEU A 333 3.67 -13.93 -26.63
CA LEU A 333 3.50 -14.91 -27.73
C LEU A 333 2.33 -14.52 -28.64
N ALA A 334 1.16 -14.16 -28.08
CA ALA A 334 -0.01 -13.80 -28.84
C ALA A 334 0.24 -12.56 -29.72
N PHE A 335 0.84 -11.50 -29.18
CA PHE A 335 1.13 -10.29 -29.93
C PHE A 335 2.23 -10.49 -30.98
N THR A 336 3.25 -11.32 -30.70
CA THR A 336 4.27 -11.69 -31.71
C THR A 336 3.61 -12.41 -32.89
N ARG A 337 2.64 -13.30 -32.66
CA ARG A 337 1.87 -13.97 -33.73
C ARG A 337 0.97 -13.00 -34.52
N LEU A 338 0.49 -11.95 -33.85
CA LEU A 338 -0.23 -10.85 -34.48
C LEU A 338 0.67 -9.88 -35.26
N GLY A 339 1.97 -10.13 -35.28
CA GLY A 339 2.93 -9.37 -36.09
C GLY A 339 3.54 -8.16 -35.40
N LEU A 340 3.30 -7.95 -34.10
CA LEU A 340 3.99 -6.92 -33.34
C LEU A 340 5.40 -7.39 -32.96
N GLU A 341 6.30 -6.45 -32.80
CA GLU A 341 7.65 -6.68 -32.29
C GLU A 341 7.62 -6.51 -30.76
N VAL A 342 7.58 -7.60 -30.00
CA VAL A 342 7.63 -7.56 -28.54
C VAL A 342 9.08 -7.38 -28.10
N THR A 343 9.43 -6.21 -27.57
CA THR A 343 10.83 -5.87 -27.23
C THR A 343 11.19 -6.28 -25.81
N ALA A 344 10.23 -6.19 -24.87
CA ALA A 344 10.47 -6.44 -23.45
C ALA A 344 9.22 -6.99 -22.74
N VAL A 345 9.45 -7.88 -21.77
CA VAL A 345 8.48 -8.39 -20.83
C VAL A 345 9.02 -8.15 -19.41
N PHE A 346 8.32 -7.37 -18.62
CA PHE A 346 8.68 -7.05 -17.24
C PHE A 346 7.88 -7.94 -16.30
N ALA A 347 8.35 -9.16 -16.08
CA ALA A 347 7.68 -10.09 -15.18
C ALA A 347 8.63 -11.20 -14.73
N ASN A 348 8.53 -11.58 -13.45
CA ASN A 348 9.11 -12.83 -13.00
C ASN A 348 8.28 -14.00 -13.56
N GLN A 349 8.93 -15.11 -13.86
CA GLN A 349 8.32 -16.24 -14.56
C GLN A 349 7.98 -17.38 -13.62
N GLY A 350 6.82 -18.01 -13.85
CA GLY A 350 6.41 -19.25 -13.21
C GLY A 350 6.59 -20.47 -14.12
N GLU A 351 6.46 -21.65 -13.57
CA GLU A 351 6.50 -22.90 -14.35
C GLU A 351 5.42 -22.93 -15.44
N GLU A 352 4.28 -22.31 -15.17
CA GLU A 352 3.12 -22.27 -16.09
C GLU A 352 3.35 -21.33 -17.30
N ASP A 353 4.29 -20.40 -17.22
CA ASP A 353 4.63 -19.47 -18.31
C ASP A 353 5.59 -20.12 -19.32
N PHE A 354 6.30 -21.15 -18.90
CA PHE A 354 7.41 -21.71 -19.66
C PHE A 354 7.00 -22.33 -21.01
N PRO A 355 5.85 -22.98 -21.18
CA PRO A 355 5.37 -23.42 -22.51
C PRO A 355 5.25 -22.25 -23.49
N TYR A 356 4.79 -21.08 -23.04
CA TYR A 356 4.65 -19.90 -23.89
C TYR A 356 6.02 -19.32 -24.26
N ILE A 357 6.96 -19.28 -23.33
CA ILE A 357 8.35 -18.82 -23.57
C ILE A 357 9.02 -19.68 -24.62
N ARG A 358 8.86 -21.01 -24.57
CA ARG A 358 9.43 -21.92 -25.57
C ARG A 358 8.89 -21.67 -26.99
N GLU A 359 7.60 -21.41 -27.11
CA GLU A 359 7.01 -21.12 -28.42
C GLU A 359 7.40 -19.71 -28.89
N LEU A 360 7.47 -18.73 -27.99
CA LEU A 360 7.93 -17.37 -28.29
C LEU A 360 9.38 -17.39 -28.81
N ALA A 361 10.27 -18.15 -28.18
CA ALA A 361 11.67 -18.29 -28.58
C ALA A 361 11.85 -18.85 -29.99
N GLN A 362 10.87 -19.63 -30.47
CA GLN A 362 10.91 -20.12 -31.86
C GLN A 362 10.53 -19.04 -32.89
N LEU A 363 9.80 -18.02 -32.49
CA LEU A 363 9.33 -16.92 -33.32
C LEU A 363 10.28 -15.72 -33.24
N ASP A 364 10.62 -15.34 -32.02
CA ASP A 364 11.53 -14.25 -31.70
C ASP A 364 12.36 -14.58 -30.44
N PRO A 365 13.62 -15.09 -30.62
CA PRO A 365 14.46 -15.42 -29.48
C PRO A 365 15.05 -14.22 -28.75
N GLU A 366 14.96 -13.00 -29.33
CA GLU A 366 15.59 -11.79 -28.81
C GLU A 366 14.69 -11.03 -27.80
N VAL A 367 13.43 -11.43 -27.60
CA VAL A 367 12.53 -10.83 -26.62
C VAL A 367 13.16 -10.88 -25.23
N LYS A 368 13.26 -9.72 -24.57
CA LYS A 368 13.93 -9.58 -23.28
C LYS A 368 12.94 -9.77 -22.14
N PHE A 369 13.26 -10.65 -21.22
CA PHE A 369 12.54 -10.84 -19.97
C PHE A 369 13.34 -10.20 -18.83
N TYR A 370 12.78 -9.17 -18.20
CA TYR A 370 13.38 -8.47 -17.07
C TYR A 370 12.91 -9.05 -15.75
N ALA A 371 13.87 -9.31 -14.84
CA ALA A 371 13.58 -9.76 -13.48
C ALA A 371 13.14 -8.57 -12.62
N THR A 372 11.85 -8.33 -12.52
CA THR A 372 11.29 -7.11 -11.87
C THR A 372 11.64 -6.99 -10.38
N LEU A 373 11.95 -8.09 -9.72
CA LEU A 373 12.36 -8.11 -8.31
C LEU A 373 13.89 -7.99 -8.12
N SER A 374 14.68 -8.05 -9.17
CA SER A 374 16.14 -7.93 -9.09
C SER A 374 16.58 -6.54 -8.63
N PRO A 375 17.57 -6.42 -7.73
CA PRO A 375 18.17 -5.14 -7.37
C PRO A 375 18.66 -4.32 -8.56
N SER A 376 19.12 -5.00 -9.63
CA SER A 376 19.59 -4.36 -10.86
C SER A 376 18.56 -3.48 -11.55
N MET A 377 17.25 -3.70 -11.29
CA MET A 377 16.16 -2.91 -11.88
C MET A 377 16.22 -1.42 -11.54
N ILE A 378 16.91 -1.03 -10.47
CA ILE A 378 17.17 0.39 -10.20
C ILE A 378 17.98 1.07 -11.29
N ASN A 379 18.76 0.30 -12.03
CA ASN A 379 19.58 0.77 -13.15
C ASN A 379 18.82 0.73 -14.49
N TYR A 380 17.55 0.30 -14.47
CA TYR A 380 16.77 0.27 -15.70
C TYR A 380 16.72 1.68 -16.30
N ARG A 381 17.00 1.77 -17.56
CA ARG A 381 16.80 2.97 -18.38
C ARG A 381 16.10 2.48 -19.64
N GLU A 382 15.24 3.27 -20.19
CA GLU A 382 14.53 2.94 -21.42
C GLU A 382 15.49 2.37 -22.46
N ALA A 383 15.27 1.11 -22.82
CA ALA A 383 16.12 0.37 -23.71
C ALA A 383 15.44 0.21 -25.07
N GLY A 384 15.65 1.18 -25.94
CA GLY A 384 15.13 1.15 -27.31
C GLY A 384 13.77 1.84 -27.45
N ASP A 385 13.36 2.00 -28.69
CA ASP A 385 12.08 2.63 -29.01
C ASP A 385 10.96 1.60 -28.82
N VAL A 386 9.92 1.98 -28.11
CA VAL A 386 8.67 1.26 -27.92
C VAL A 386 7.54 2.16 -28.35
N ASP A 387 6.57 1.63 -29.08
CA ASP A 387 5.45 2.42 -29.58
C ASP A 387 4.24 2.38 -28.65
N LEU A 388 4.14 1.33 -27.81
CA LEU A 388 3.06 1.12 -26.84
C LEU A 388 3.52 0.23 -25.69
N THR A 389 2.97 0.48 -24.51
CA THR A 389 3.10 -0.43 -23.36
C THR A 389 1.77 -1.05 -22.97
N LEU A 390 1.82 -2.29 -22.46
CA LEU A 390 0.67 -3.03 -21.97
C LEU A 390 0.89 -3.39 -20.51
N GLY A 391 -0.14 -3.23 -19.68
CA GLY A 391 -0.07 -3.45 -18.25
C GLY A 391 -0.04 -2.13 -17.46
N MET A 392 -0.55 -2.15 -16.24
CA MET A 392 -0.59 -0.93 -15.41
C MET A 392 0.80 -0.39 -15.08
N ASP A 393 1.76 -1.29 -14.88
CA ASP A 393 3.16 -0.95 -14.62
C ASP A 393 3.95 -0.61 -15.88
N GLY A 394 3.40 -0.84 -17.07
CA GLY A 394 4.02 -0.50 -18.34
C GLY A 394 4.39 0.99 -18.45
N ALA A 395 3.50 1.87 -18.02
CA ALA A 395 3.71 3.31 -18.01
C ALA A 395 4.88 3.76 -17.10
N TYR A 396 5.26 2.95 -16.12
CA TYR A 396 6.42 3.23 -15.27
C TYR A 396 7.74 3.01 -16.02
N TYR A 397 7.80 1.95 -16.83
CA TYR A 397 9.03 1.63 -17.57
C TYR A 397 9.23 2.52 -18.80
N TYR A 398 8.15 3.05 -19.38
CA TYR A 398 8.13 3.92 -20.54
C TYR A 398 7.12 5.05 -20.35
N PRO A 399 7.44 6.10 -19.55
CA PRO A 399 6.48 7.14 -19.17
C PRO A 399 6.03 8.04 -20.35
N GLU A 400 6.82 8.13 -21.40
CA GLU A 400 6.52 8.96 -22.57
C GLU A 400 5.76 8.22 -23.69
N VAL A 401 5.40 6.95 -23.47
CA VAL A 401 4.77 6.07 -24.45
C VAL A 401 3.31 5.83 -24.10
N PRO A 402 2.38 5.75 -25.05
CA PRO A 402 1.01 5.35 -24.80
C PRO A 402 0.95 4.01 -24.05
N ASN A 403 0.01 3.89 -23.10
CA ASN A 403 -0.13 2.70 -22.27
C ASN A 403 -1.57 2.18 -22.26
N VAL A 404 -1.73 0.86 -22.41
CA VAL A 404 -2.98 0.13 -22.16
C VAL A 404 -2.87 -0.58 -20.82
N PRO A 405 -3.55 -0.13 -19.78
CA PRO A 405 -3.45 -0.75 -18.45
C PRO A 405 -3.87 -2.22 -18.43
N TRP A 406 -4.85 -2.61 -19.23
CA TRP A 406 -5.42 -3.95 -19.36
C TRP A 406 -5.59 -4.67 -18.01
N ASN A 407 -6.24 -4.02 -17.09
CA ASN A 407 -6.58 -4.53 -15.77
C ASN A 407 -8.05 -4.16 -15.49
N GLN A 408 -8.97 -5.00 -15.98
CA GLN A 408 -10.40 -4.73 -16.06
C GLN A 408 -11.11 -5.15 -14.76
N GLU A 409 -12.15 -4.39 -14.38
CA GLU A 409 -13.02 -4.74 -13.25
C GLU A 409 -13.75 -6.08 -13.51
N ASP A 410 -14.41 -6.20 -14.68
CA ASP A 410 -14.95 -7.46 -15.17
C ASP A 410 -13.88 -8.16 -16.00
N GLN A 411 -13.58 -9.42 -15.64
CA GLN A 411 -12.45 -10.13 -16.19
C GLN A 411 -12.66 -10.56 -17.63
N PRO A 412 -11.82 -10.13 -18.59
CA PRO A 412 -11.94 -10.55 -19.97
C PRO A 412 -11.66 -12.06 -20.10
N PHE A 413 -12.44 -12.75 -20.94
CA PHE A 413 -12.25 -14.18 -21.18
C PHE A 413 -12.78 -14.59 -22.57
N GLY A 414 -12.08 -15.54 -23.20
CA GLY A 414 -12.47 -16.11 -24.48
C GLY A 414 -12.29 -15.17 -25.68
N TYR A 415 -13.04 -15.40 -26.72
CA TYR A 415 -12.99 -14.61 -27.98
C TYR A 415 -13.39 -13.16 -27.78
N SER A 416 -14.41 -12.91 -26.97
CA SER A 416 -14.85 -11.55 -26.65
C SER A 416 -13.78 -10.78 -25.88
N GLY A 417 -13.09 -11.42 -24.93
CA GLY A 417 -11.97 -10.82 -24.21
C GLY A 417 -10.78 -10.54 -25.13
N PHE A 418 -10.48 -11.43 -26.07
CA PHE A 418 -9.45 -11.22 -27.08
C PHE A 418 -9.78 -10.02 -28.00
N ILE A 419 -11.01 -9.94 -28.52
CA ILE A 419 -11.45 -8.82 -29.38
C ILE A 419 -11.36 -7.49 -28.61
N GLU A 420 -11.76 -7.45 -27.35
CA GLU A 420 -11.70 -6.24 -26.54
C GLU A 420 -10.25 -5.80 -26.28
N LEU A 421 -9.34 -6.74 -26.08
CA LEU A 421 -7.91 -6.44 -25.97
C LEU A 421 -7.39 -5.76 -27.25
N LEU A 422 -7.67 -6.35 -28.42
CA LEU A 422 -7.27 -5.78 -29.70
C LEU A 422 -7.84 -4.38 -29.92
N LYS A 423 -9.08 -4.16 -29.53
CA LYS A 423 -9.73 -2.86 -29.61
C LYS A 423 -9.04 -1.83 -28.70
N SER A 424 -8.75 -2.19 -27.46
CA SER A 424 -8.06 -1.31 -26.51
C SER A 424 -6.67 -0.91 -26.99
N VAL A 425 -5.93 -1.87 -27.56
CA VAL A 425 -4.60 -1.63 -28.13
C VAL A 425 -4.69 -0.75 -29.39
N ARG A 426 -5.66 -0.99 -30.27
CA ARG A 426 -5.93 -0.15 -31.46
C ARG A 426 -6.21 1.30 -31.06
N GLU A 427 -7.12 1.52 -30.11
CA GLU A 427 -7.49 2.84 -29.62
C GLU A 427 -6.28 3.58 -29.07
N ALA A 428 -5.39 2.90 -28.35
CA ALA A 428 -4.18 3.49 -27.79
C ALA A 428 -3.17 3.91 -28.89
N PHE A 429 -3.03 3.12 -29.97
CA PHE A 429 -2.19 3.49 -31.11
C PHE A 429 -2.76 4.68 -31.91
N GLU A 430 -4.08 4.77 -32.04
CA GLU A 430 -4.74 5.78 -32.87
C GLU A 430 -4.88 7.14 -32.16
N GLN A 431 -5.03 7.15 -30.84
CA GLN A 431 -5.37 8.38 -30.09
C GLN A 431 -4.15 9.11 -29.52
N ASP A 432 -2.93 8.61 -29.71
CA ASP A 432 -1.71 9.15 -29.08
C ASP A 432 -1.93 9.44 -27.58
N ASN A 433 -2.62 8.53 -26.91
CA ASN A 433 -2.99 8.63 -25.51
C ASN A 433 -1.72 8.46 -24.65
N ARG A 434 -0.92 9.50 -24.57
CA ARG A 434 0.09 9.64 -23.54
C ARG A 434 -0.63 9.85 -22.22
N VAL A 435 -0.90 8.76 -21.56
CA VAL A 435 -1.36 8.83 -20.17
C VAL A 435 -0.17 9.36 -19.40
N ALA A 436 -0.26 10.61 -18.94
CA ALA A 436 0.65 11.08 -17.90
C ALA A 436 0.70 9.98 -16.85
N LEU A 437 1.92 9.61 -16.39
CA LEU A 437 2.09 8.64 -15.31
C LEU A 437 0.99 8.92 -14.30
N PRO A 438 0.06 8.00 -14.04
CA PRO A 438 -0.88 8.23 -12.98
C PRO A 438 -0.02 8.55 -11.77
N GLU A 439 -0.29 9.65 -11.12
CA GLU A 439 0.48 10.13 -9.95
C GLU A 439 0.63 9.04 -8.89
N LYS A 440 -0.20 8.02 -9.00
CA LYS A 440 -0.07 6.64 -8.46
C LYS A 440 -0.61 5.68 -9.48
N ILE A 441 -0.02 4.49 -9.53
CA ILE A 441 -0.70 3.32 -10.09
C ILE A 441 -1.88 3.04 -9.15
N SER A 442 -2.98 3.75 -9.38
CA SER A 442 -4.25 3.42 -8.78
C SER A 442 -4.71 2.16 -9.51
N PHE A 443 -4.49 1.01 -8.86
CA PHE A 443 -5.17 -0.19 -9.30
C PHE A 443 -6.66 0.11 -9.18
N PRO A 444 -7.45 0.02 -10.27
CA PRO A 444 -8.88 -0.01 -10.11
C PRO A 444 -9.13 -1.21 -9.21
N ASP A 445 -9.44 -0.93 -7.97
CA ASP A 445 -9.87 -1.96 -7.07
C ASP A 445 -11.18 -2.45 -7.67
N PRO A 446 -11.29 -3.71 -8.15
CA PRO A 446 -12.54 -4.18 -8.68
C PRO A 446 -13.57 -3.93 -7.59
N LYS A 447 -14.58 -3.12 -7.90
CA LYS A 447 -15.68 -2.88 -6.99
C LYS A 447 -16.15 -4.25 -6.55
N ILE A 448 -16.11 -4.52 -5.24
CA ILE A 448 -16.65 -5.77 -4.71
C ILE A 448 -18.13 -5.72 -5.04
N GLN A 449 -18.53 -6.42 -6.11
CA GLN A 449 -19.92 -6.45 -6.55
C GLN A 449 -20.74 -7.02 -5.39
N GLY A 450 -21.85 -6.40 -5.07
CA GLY A 450 -22.68 -6.75 -3.90
C GLY A 450 -22.36 -5.96 -2.63
N CYS A 451 -21.42 -5.01 -2.68
CA CYS A 451 -21.38 -3.97 -1.67
C CYS A 451 -22.51 -2.98 -2.01
N PRO A 452 -23.60 -2.88 -1.24
CA PRO A 452 -24.50 -1.77 -1.42
C PRO A 452 -23.68 -0.51 -1.16
N ALA A 453 -23.62 0.40 -2.15
CA ALA A 453 -23.18 1.76 -1.90
C ALA A 453 -23.88 2.23 -0.61
N GLU A 454 -23.18 2.97 0.24
CA GLU A 454 -23.79 3.56 1.43
C GLU A 454 -25.15 4.14 1.00
N LYS A 455 -26.22 3.44 1.30
CA LYS A 455 -27.52 4.07 1.18
C LYS A 455 -27.48 5.16 2.24
N GLU A 456 -27.66 6.41 1.83
CA GLU A 456 -28.09 7.49 2.68
C GLU A 456 -29.43 7.05 3.35
N THR A 457 -29.31 6.15 4.31
CA THR A 457 -30.42 5.77 5.16
C THR A 457 -30.55 6.92 6.14
N GLY A 458 -31.73 7.56 6.13
CA GLY A 458 -32.05 8.62 7.09
C GLY A 458 -31.56 8.24 8.48
N VAL A 459 -30.67 9.05 9.00
CA VAL A 459 -29.78 8.81 10.13
C VAL A 459 -30.57 8.39 11.35
N LYS A 460 -30.61 7.08 11.65
CA LYS A 460 -30.68 6.60 13.02
C LYS A 460 -29.33 6.95 13.64
N GLU A 461 -29.31 7.44 14.87
CA GLU A 461 -28.06 7.76 15.58
C GLU A 461 -27.10 6.57 15.45
N GLU A 462 -25.96 6.79 14.78
CA GLU A 462 -24.94 5.77 14.59
C GLU A 462 -24.36 5.40 15.97
N TYR A 463 -24.30 4.11 16.25
CA TYR A 463 -23.76 3.62 17.51
C TYR A 463 -22.25 3.91 17.61
N ASN A 464 -21.87 4.60 18.67
CA ASN A 464 -20.48 4.82 19.03
C ASN A 464 -20.21 4.23 20.43
N PRO A 465 -19.48 3.10 20.54
CA PRO A 465 -19.22 2.45 21.82
C PRO A 465 -18.36 3.32 22.75
N TYR A 466 -17.58 4.24 22.22
CA TYR A 466 -16.68 5.07 23.00
C TYR A 466 -17.38 6.20 23.76
N THR A 467 -18.65 6.49 23.45
CA THR A 467 -19.47 7.44 24.22
C THR A 467 -20.05 6.84 25.50
N ASP A 468 -19.97 5.49 25.67
CA ASP A 468 -20.42 4.81 26.89
C ASP A 468 -19.24 4.68 27.88
N PRO A 469 -19.22 5.38 29.00
CA PRO A 469 -18.15 5.31 30.00
C PRO A 469 -17.93 3.90 30.58
N GLU A 470 -18.98 3.06 30.59
CA GLU A 470 -18.93 1.70 31.14
C GLU A 470 -18.44 0.67 30.11
N ASN A 471 -18.56 0.97 28.80
CA ASN A 471 -18.19 0.05 27.72
C ASN A 471 -17.08 0.64 26.84
N ARG A 472 -15.87 0.77 27.39
CA ARG A 472 -14.74 1.37 26.69
C ARG A 472 -14.12 0.53 25.57
N GLY A 473 -14.61 -0.68 25.34
CA GLY A 473 -14.04 -1.61 24.36
C GLY A 473 -12.63 -2.13 24.72
N PRO A 474 -12.11 -3.12 24.03
CA PRO A 474 -10.72 -3.56 24.14
C PRO A 474 -9.72 -2.49 23.71
N LYS A 475 -8.51 -2.54 24.29
CA LYS A 475 -7.40 -1.69 23.86
C LYS A 475 -7.01 -2.05 22.41
N GLY A 476 -6.65 -1.04 21.60
CA GLY A 476 -6.27 -1.23 20.20
C GLY A 476 -7.43 -1.45 19.24
N MET A 477 -8.69 -1.52 19.72
CA MET A 477 -9.87 -1.60 18.87
C MET A 477 -10.02 -0.30 18.05
N ARG A 478 -10.14 -0.44 16.72
CA ARG A 478 -10.45 0.64 15.80
C ARG A 478 -11.66 0.25 14.93
N LEU A 479 -12.70 1.04 15.01
CA LEU A 479 -14.00 0.79 14.36
C LEU A 479 -14.29 1.76 13.22
N PHE A 480 -13.55 2.88 13.15
CA PHE A 480 -13.85 3.98 12.26
C PHE A 480 -12.66 4.42 11.42
N MET A 481 -11.44 4.16 11.88
CA MET A 481 -10.21 4.59 11.21
C MET A 481 -9.21 3.43 11.12
N SER A 482 -8.40 3.42 10.07
CA SER A 482 -7.21 2.56 10.01
C SER A 482 -6.05 3.13 10.84
N PRO A 483 -5.04 2.33 11.14
CA PRO A 483 -3.79 2.83 11.71
C PRO A 483 -3.11 3.87 10.80
N PHE A 484 -2.30 4.74 11.41
CA PHE A 484 -1.55 5.80 10.73
C PHE A 484 -0.18 5.32 10.26
N THR A 485 0.54 6.19 9.54
CA THR A 485 1.88 5.93 9.01
C THR A 485 2.85 5.50 10.13
N PRO A 486 3.50 4.31 9.99
CA PRO A 486 4.33 3.72 11.02
C PRO A 486 5.76 4.29 11.03
N ASP A 487 6.52 3.94 12.08
CA ASP A 487 7.90 4.40 12.31
C ASP A 487 8.89 4.00 11.20
N GLN A 488 8.74 2.82 10.61
CA GLN A 488 9.58 2.38 9.51
C GLN A 488 9.44 3.27 8.26
N SER A 489 8.24 3.74 7.96
CA SER A 489 7.99 4.69 6.87
C SER A 489 8.62 6.05 7.17
N GLY A 490 8.54 6.51 8.42
CA GLY A 490 9.20 7.73 8.87
C GLY A 490 10.72 7.66 8.76
N ALA A 491 11.32 6.55 9.15
CA ALA A 491 12.76 6.32 9.01
C ALA A 491 13.19 6.32 7.54
N CYS A 492 12.43 5.62 6.69
CA CYS A 492 12.66 5.57 5.25
C CYS A 492 12.59 6.98 4.64
N SER A 493 11.58 7.77 4.99
CA SER A 493 11.37 9.12 4.46
C SER A 493 12.54 10.07 4.74
N VAL A 494 13.18 9.95 5.91
CA VAL A 494 14.40 10.73 6.24
C VAL A 494 15.60 10.29 5.41
N LEU A 495 15.80 8.98 5.22
CA LEU A 495 16.96 8.43 4.52
C LEU A 495 16.83 8.45 3.00
N TYR A 496 15.66 8.73 2.47
CA TYR A 496 15.23 8.49 1.09
C TYR A 496 16.15 9.08 0.02
N GLU A 497 16.60 10.32 0.20
CA GLU A 497 17.30 11.08 -0.83
C GLU A 497 18.82 11.15 -0.68
N TYR A 498 19.39 10.56 0.36
CA TYR A 498 20.85 10.61 0.62
C TYR A 498 21.69 9.65 -0.23
N GLY A 499 21.07 8.96 -1.20
CA GLY A 499 21.80 8.01 -2.07
C GLY A 499 22.26 6.75 -1.35
N GLY A 500 21.56 6.36 -0.28
CA GLY A 500 21.77 5.10 0.40
C GLY A 500 21.06 3.93 -0.28
N MET A 501 21.47 2.72 0.06
CA MET A 501 20.73 1.50 -0.20
C MET A 501 19.93 1.15 1.07
N LEU A 502 18.60 1.25 1.01
CA LEU A 502 17.72 1.05 2.15
C LEU A 502 17.18 -0.39 2.15
N GLU A 503 17.57 -1.15 3.14
CA GLU A 503 17.12 -2.52 3.35
C GLU A 503 16.02 -2.53 4.41
N ILE A 504 14.81 -2.84 3.98
CA ILE A 504 13.69 -3.07 4.88
C ILE A 504 13.78 -4.52 5.35
N LEU A 505 14.03 -4.72 6.64
CA LEU A 505 14.18 -6.04 7.23
C LEU A 505 12.80 -6.67 7.41
N ASP A 506 12.18 -7.08 6.32
CA ASP A 506 10.81 -7.59 6.27
C ASP A 506 10.71 -8.87 5.43
N ALA A 507 9.49 -9.39 5.37
CA ALA A 507 9.17 -10.54 4.52
C ALA A 507 8.66 -10.15 3.11
N GLY A 508 8.66 -8.85 2.77
CA GLY A 508 8.20 -8.29 1.50
C GLY A 508 6.93 -7.43 1.61
N GLY A 509 6.18 -7.50 2.72
CA GLY A 509 4.94 -6.74 2.87
C GLY A 509 5.13 -5.30 3.36
N CYS A 510 6.07 -5.07 4.27
CA CYS A 510 6.30 -3.74 4.83
C CYS A 510 6.91 -2.78 3.81
N VAL A 511 7.84 -3.27 2.96
CA VAL A 511 8.38 -2.46 1.86
C VAL A 511 7.29 -1.98 0.91
N GLY A 512 6.30 -2.82 0.60
CA GLY A 512 5.16 -2.46 -0.23
C GLY A 512 4.28 -1.37 0.39
N ASN A 513 4.12 -1.35 1.73
CA ASN A 513 3.44 -0.24 2.42
C ASN A 513 4.22 1.07 2.29
N ILE A 514 5.53 1.04 2.52
CA ILE A 514 6.38 2.23 2.41
C ILE A 514 6.29 2.79 0.98
N CYS A 515 6.68 2.00 -0.01
CA CYS A 515 6.79 2.44 -1.40
C CYS A 515 5.43 2.73 -2.04
N GLY A 516 4.41 1.93 -1.75
CA GLY A 516 3.10 2.06 -2.39
C GLY A 516 2.18 3.09 -1.77
N TYR A 517 2.39 3.47 -0.48
CA TYR A 517 1.39 4.26 0.26
C TYR A 517 1.95 5.39 1.11
N ASP A 518 3.12 5.22 1.72
CA ASP A 518 3.63 6.17 2.71
C ASP A 518 4.74 7.08 2.15
N GLU A 519 5.37 6.71 1.03
CA GLU A 519 6.43 7.51 0.43
C GLU A 519 5.98 8.12 -0.90
N PRO A 520 5.47 9.36 -0.91
CA PRO A 520 4.90 9.97 -2.11
C PRO A 520 5.94 10.24 -3.22
N ARG A 521 7.23 10.30 -2.90
CA ARG A 521 8.31 10.48 -3.88
C ARG A 521 8.59 9.21 -4.71
N TRP A 522 8.08 8.05 -4.28
CA TRP A 522 8.41 6.75 -4.90
C TRP A 522 8.16 6.71 -6.41
N MET A 523 7.08 7.33 -6.87
CA MET A 523 6.71 7.35 -8.28
C MET A 523 7.51 8.35 -9.12
N THR A 524 8.02 9.42 -8.50
CA THR A 524 8.65 10.54 -9.20
C THR A 524 10.16 10.57 -9.05
N LYS A 525 10.68 10.03 -7.95
CA LYS A 525 12.11 10.02 -7.63
C LYS A 525 12.50 8.68 -6.99
N THR A 526 12.88 7.73 -7.82
CA THR A 526 13.27 6.38 -7.36
C THR A 526 14.45 6.42 -6.39
N SER A 527 14.39 5.60 -5.35
CA SER A 527 15.48 5.34 -4.40
C SER A 527 15.76 3.85 -4.31
N ALA A 528 16.96 3.46 -3.89
CA ALA A 528 17.36 2.08 -3.74
C ALA A 528 16.76 1.47 -2.47
N ILE A 529 15.49 1.08 -2.52
CA ILE A 529 14.76 0.46 -1.42
C ILE A 529 14.49 -1.00 -1.75
N PHE A 530 14.91 -1.89 -0.87
CA PHE A 530 14.81 -3.33 -1.04
C PHE A 530 14.19 -4.01 0.16
N SER A 531 13.45 -5.09 -0.08
CA SER A 531 13.02 -6.03 0.95
C SER A 531 14.14 -7.04 1.22
N ALA A 532 14.40 -7.34 2.47
CA ALA A 532 15.28 -8.45 2.86
C ALA A 532 14.69 -9.82 2.48
N GLY A 533 13.38 -9.87 2.25
CA GLY A 533 12.69 -11.09 1.87
C GLY A 533 12.81 -12.20 2.91
N LEU A 534 12.70 -11.86 4.19
CA LEU A 534 12.82 -12.82 5.29
C LEU A 534 11.75 -13.91 5.19
N ARG A 535 12.13 -15.12 5.56
CA ARG A 535 11.22 -16.26 5.71
C ARG A 535 11.26 -16.78 7.15
N ASP A 536 10.34 -17.66 7.50
CA ASP A 536 10.23 -18.18 8.86
C ASP A 536 11.53 -18.85 9.33
N MET A 537 12.22 -19.58 8.46
CA MET A 537 13.51 -20.20 8.80
C MET A 537 14.61 -19.17 9.05
N ASP A 538 14.60 -18.05 8.32
CA ASP A 538 15.54 -16.95 8.55
C ASP A 538 15.29 -16.32 9.92
N ALA A 539 14.01 -16.13 10.28
CA ALA A 539 13.61 -15.61 11.56
C ALA A 539 13.92 -16.57 12.74
N ILE A 540 13.67 -17.89 12.57
CA ILE A 540 13.86 -18.89 13.62
C ILE A 540 15.34 -19.19 13.86
N LEU A 541 16.16 -19.26 12.79
CA LEU A 541 17.55 -19.67 12.85
C LEU A 541 18.52 -18.47 13.01
N GLY A 542 18.05 -17.23 12.84
CA GLY A 542 18.91 -16.06 12.87
C GLY A 542 19.96 -16.08 11.75
N ARG A 543 19.51 -16.20 10.49
CA ARG A 543 20.41 -16.30 9.33
C ARG A 543 20.98 -14.94 8.90
N ASP A 544 21.63 -14.23 9.82
CA ASP A 544 22.26 -12.92 9.57
C ASP A 544 23.26 -12.99 8.41
N GLN A 545 24.01 -14.10 8.31
CA GLN A 545 24.98 -14.30 7.24
C GLN A 545 24.32 -14.32 5.85
N LEU A 546 23.13 -14.90 5.74
CA LEU A 546 22.39 -14.91 4.48
C LEU A 546 21.92 -13.49 4.08
N LEU A 547 21.51 -12.68 5.06
CA LEU A 547 21.19 -11.27 4.81
C LEU A 547 22.43 -10.51 4.30
N ILE A 548 23.58 -10.69 4.95
CA ILE A 548 24.84 -10.08 4.52
C ILE A 548 25.17 -10.50 3.07
N GLU A 549 25.07 -11.78 2.74
CA GLU A 549 25.32 -12.27 1.38
C GLU A 549 24.37 -11.65 0.33
N LYS A 550 23.08 -11.51 0.67
CA LYS A 550 22.10 -10.83 -0.20
C LYS A 550 22.45 -9.36 -0.42
N THR A 551 22.86 -8.66 0.64
CA THR A 551 23.36 -7.28 0.56
C THR A 551 24.57 -7.18 -0.37
N GLY A 552 25.54 -8.09 -0.22
CA GLY A 552 26.74 -8.13 -1.09
C GLY A 552 26.39 -8.28 -2.56
N LYS A 553 25.48 -9.18 -2.89
CA LYS A 553 24.99 -9.34 -4.27
C LYS A 553 24.33 -8.05 -4.79
N ALA A 554 23.48 -7.41 -3.99
CA ALA A 554 22.83 -6.16 -4.41
C ALA A 554 23.84 -5.02 -4.63
N LEU A 555 24.92 -4.99 -3.87
CA LEU A 555 26.01 -4.00 -4.02
C LEU A 555 26.82 -4.18 -5.31
N GLU A 556 26.73 -5.31 -6.00
CA GLU A 556 27.29 -5.48 -7.35
C GLU A 556 26.56 -4.58 -8.38
N ASP A 557 25.27 -4.35 -8.16
CA ASP A 557 24.42 -3.55 -9.05
C ASP A 557 24.22 -2.11 -8.56
N VAL A 558 24.31 -1.86 -7.25
CA VAL A 558 24.03 -0.57 -6.62
C VAL A 558 25.30 -0.01 -5.99
N SER A 559 25.60 1.26 -6.26
CA SER A 559 26.77 1.95 -5.68
C SER A 559 26.29 3.03 -4.70
N PRO A 560 25.85 2.66 -3.48
CA PRO A 560 25.26 3.61 -2.52
C PRO A 560 26.36 4.33 -1.70
N SER A 561 25.98 5.48 -1.09
CA SER A 561 26.81 6.18 -0.14
C SER A 561 26.88 5.48 1.23
N PHE A 562 25.85 4.71 1.58
CA PHE A 562 25.72 3.93 2.81
C PHE A 562 24.66 2.84 2.64
N VAL A 563 24.63 1.88 3.56
CA VAL A 563 23.54 0.90 3.69
C VAL A 563 22.65 1.28 4.87
N GLY A 564 21.37 1.50 4.67
CA GLY A 564 20.39 1.76 5.71
C GLY A 564 19.64 0.48 6.10
N LEU A 565 19.70 0.06 7.36
CA LEU A 565 18.94 -1.08 7.87
C LEU A 565 17.71 -0.58 8.62
N ILE A 566 16.52 -0.80 8.07
CA ILE A 566 15.26 -0.33 8.65
C ILE A 566 14.48 -1.51 9.22
N GLY A 567 14.21 -1.46 10.53
CA GLY A 567 13.50 -2.51 11.25
C GLY A 567 12.00 -2.53 10.93
N THR A 568 11.41 -3.72 11.13
CA THR A 568 9.96 -3.97 11.04
C THR A 568 9.54 -4.85 12.24
N PRO A 569 8.26 -5.23 12.38
CA PRO A 569 7.88 -6.13 13.47
C PRO A 569 8.65 -7.46 13.51
N VAL A 570 9.02 -8.02 12.35
CA VAL A 570 9.72 -9.31 12.29
C VAL A 570 11.07 -9.28 13.03
N PRO A 571 12.05 -8.42 12.66
CA PRO A 571 13.32 -8.32 13.37
C PRO A 571 13.16 -7.89 14.83
N SER A 572 12.14 -7.10 15.16
CA SER A 572 11.84 -6.72 16.54
C SER A 572 11.45 -7.93 17.39
N VAL A 573 10.58 -8.80 16.90
CA VAL A 573 10.12 -10.01 17.61
C VAL A 573 11.26 -11.03 17.79
N ILE A 574 12.12 -11.19 16.79
CA ILE A 574 13.27 -12.12 16.87
C ILE A 574 14.51 -11.53 17.52
N ALA A 575 14.44 -10.29 18.00
CA ALA A 575 15.52 -9.57 18.65
C ALA A 575 16.82 -9.49 17.82
N THR A 576 16.70 -9.09 16.55
CA THR A 576 17.84 -8.92 15.63
C THR A 576 18.90 -7.98 16.21
N ASP A 577 20.17 -8.40 16.18
CA ASP A 577 21.31 -7.60 16.66
C ASP A 577 21.82 -6.65 15.56
N TYR A 578 21.24 -5.46 15.48
CA TYR A 578 21.64 -4.41 14.54
C TYR A 578 23.09 -3.95 14.69
N ARG A 579 23.68 -4.06 15.90
CA ARG A 579 25.06 -3.66 16.13
C ARG A 579 26.02 -4.68 15.56
N ALA A 580 25.71 -5.96 15.70
CA ALA A 580 26.46 -7.04 15.08
C ALA A 580 26.39 -6.95 13.55
N LEU A 581 25.18 -6.81 12.97
CA LEU A 581 24.97 -6.62 11.53
C LEU A 581 25.78 -5.43 11.00
N LYS A 582 25.68 -4.26 11.65
CA LYS A 582 26.47 -3.07 11.29
C LYS A 582 27.96 -3.38 11.20
N LYS A 583 28.54 -3.97 12.24
CA LYS A 583 29.99 -4.25 12.29
C LYS A 583 30.43 -5.23 11.21
N LEU A 584 29.63 -6.26 10.96
CA LEU A 584 29.93 -7.26 9.94
C LEU A 584 29.87 -6.66 8.54
N MET A 585 28.79 -5.96 8.22
CA MET A 585 28.60 -5.34 6.91
C MET A 585 29.62 -4.23 6.61
N GLU A 586 29.91 -3.36 7.60
CA GLU A 586 30.96 -2.33 7.46
C GLU A 586 32.35 -2.94 7.22
N LYS A 587 32.65 -4.07 7.87
CA LYS A 587 33.90 -4.79 7.66
C LYS A 587 33.97 -5.44 6.27
N ASP A 588 32.87 -6.05 5.83
CA ASP A 588 32.87 -6.83 4.60
C ASP A 588 32.79 -5.94 3.33
N TYR A 589 32.10 -4.80 3.44
CA TYR A 589 31.82 -3.93 2.28
C TYR A 589 32.58 -2.60 2.29
N GLY A 590 33.10 -2.18 3.44
CA GLY A 590 33.81 -0.89 3.54
C GLY A 590 32.89 0.34 3.40
N LEU A 591 31.57 0.15 3.51
CA LEU A 591 30.56 1.19 3.43
C LEU A 591 29.98 1.47 4.82
N PRO A 592 29.63 2.72 5.15
CA PRO A 592 28.89 3.01 6.38
C PRO A 592 27.55 2.29 6.43
N VAL A 593 27.16 1.78 7.59
CA VAL A 593 25.86 1.16 7.81
C VAL A 593 25.07 1.96 8.85
N VAL A 594 23.85 2.35 8.50
CA VAL A 594 22.95 3.17 9.33
C VAL A 594 21.78 2.31 9.81
N PRO A 595 21.87 1.70 11.00
CA PRO A 595 20.76 0.93 11.55
C PRO A 595 19.74 1.85 12.20
N VAL A 596 18.49 1.70 11.82
CA VAL A 596 17.32 2.37 12.42
C VAL A 596 16.39 1.31 12.98
N GLU A 597 16.44 1.14 14.30
CA GLU A 597 15.68 0.13 15.03
C GLU A 597 14.20 0.54 15.15
N THR A 598 13.48 0.45 14.06
CA THR A 598 12.01 0.61 14.00
C THR A 598 11.33 -0.74 14.22
N ASN A 599 10.04 -0.74 14.61
CA ASN A 599 9.34 -1.96 15.00
C ASN A 599 7.92 -2.08 14.40
N GLY A 600 7.47 -1.06 13.65
CA GLY A 600 6.14 -1.04 13.04
C GLY A 600 4.98 -0.89 14.01
N LEU A 601 5.25 -0.69 15.30
CA LEU A 601 4.27 -0.45 16.37
C LEU A 601 4.18 1.04 16.75
N GLU A 602 5.27 1.77 16.52
CA GLU A 602 5.34 3.22 16.75
C GLU A 602 4.92 3.99 15.48
N LEU A 603 4.67 5.30 15.63
CA LEU A 603 4.28 6.16 14.53
C LEU A 603 5.49 6.80 13.83
N TYR A 604 5.26 7.34 12.64
CA TYR A 604 6.28 7.81 11.70
C TYR A 604 7.33 8.74 12.32
N ASP A 605 6.90 9.66 13.17
CA ASP A 605 7.75 10.68 13.80
C ASP A 605 8.82 10.08 14.75
N LYS A 606 8.53 8.91 15.33
CA LYS A 606 9.51 8.14 16.09
C LYS A 606 10.61 7.57 15.20
N GLY A 607 10.21 7.04 14.05
CA GLY A 607 11.17 6.55 13.06
C GLY A 607 12.05 7.65 12.51
N GLN A 608 11.47 8.83 12.22
CA GLN A 608 12.23 10.00 11.80
C GLN A 608 13.23 10.45 12.86
N GLU A 609 12.79 10.58 14.14
CA GLU A 609 13.68 10.94 15.24
C GLU A 609 14.88 9.98 15.32
N LYS A 610 14.62 8.67 15.25
CA LYS A 610 15.66 7.63 15.26
C LYS A 610 16.62 7.80 14.07
N ALA A 611 16.11 8.03 12.87
CA ALA A 611 16.91 8.19 11.65
C ALA A 611 17.80 9.44 11.72
N TYR A 612 17.24 10.62 12.04
CA TYR A 612 18.03 11.84 12.22
C TYR A 612 19.13 11.68 13.28
N MET A 613 18.81 11.04 14.40
CA MET A 613 19.79 10.78 15.47
C MET A 613 20.93 9.89 14.99
N GLN A 614 20.64 8.85 14.18
CA GLN A 614 21.68 7.99 13.61
C GLN A 614 22.57 8.77 12.63
N LEU A 615 21.96 9.57 11.74
CA LEU A 615 22.69 10.36 10.78
C LEU A 615 23.66 11.34 11.47
N PHE A 616 23.19 12.13 12.42
CA PHE A 616 24.05 13.12 13.09
C PHE A 616 25.12 12.48 14.00
N LYS A 617 24.80 11.42 14.73
CA LYS A 617 25.77 10.71 15.56
C LYS A 617 26.90 10.09 14.74
N GLN A 618 26.58 9.65 13.53
CA GLN A 618 27.50 8.88 12.72
C GLN A 618 28.31 9.75 11.75
N PHE A 619 27.72 10.85 11.24
CA PHE A 619 28.30 11.61 10.14
C PHE A 619 28.61 13.08 10.46
N ALA A 620 27.96 13.71 11.45
CA ALA A 620 28.30 15.08 11.79
C ALA A 620 29.70 15.16 12.38
N GLU A 621 30.57 15.89 11.71
CA GLU A 621 31.98 16.04 12.12
C GLU A 621 32.17 17.23 13.08
N ASP A 622 33.15 17.13 13.96
CA ASP A 622 33.51 18.21 14.84
C ASP A 622 34.17 19.35 14.04
N VAL A 623 33.77 20.57 14.31
CA VAL A 623 34.35 21.75 13.65
C VAL A 623 35.75 21.99 14.21
N PRO A 624 36.83 22.04 13.39
CA PRO A 624 38.15 22.37 13.86
C PRO A 624 38.18 23.72 14.60
N GLU A 625 38.93 23.86 15.69
CA GLU A 625 39.02 25.11 16.47
C GLU A 625 39.39 26.33 15.62
N GLU A 626 40.23 26.13 14.59
CA GLU A 626 40.62 27.16 13.62
C GLU A 626 39.44 27.58 12.67
N ALA A 627 38.45 26.73 12.46
CA ALA A 627 37.23 27.02 11.68
C ALA A 627 36.05 27.45 12.58
N SER A 628 36.21 27.43 13.90
CA SER A 628 35.23 27.90 14.89
C SER A 628 35.12 29.44 14.93
N VAL A 629 35.99 30.14 14.20
CA VAL A 629 35.74 31.53 13.81
C VAL A 629 34.51 31.46 12.90
N LYS A 630 33.33 31.67 13.49
CA LYS A 630 32.03 31.82 12.87
C LYS A 630 32.22 32.42 11.49
N TRP A 631 31.87 31.64 10.47
CA TRP A 631 31.93 31.94 9.07
C TRP A 631 32.16 33.44 8.75
N ASP A 632 33.40 33.84 8.58
CA ASP A 632 33.82 35.23 8.23
C ASP A 632 33.51 35.52 6.74
N SER A 633 32.75 34.63 6.06
CA SER A 633 32.34 34.77 4.68
C SER A 633 31.01 35.53 4.49
N GLY A 634 30.34 35.96 5.56
CA GLY A 634 29.04 36.63 5.48
C GLY A 634 27.85 35.74 5.08
N ARG A 635 28.04 34.40 4.99
CA ARG A 635 26.96 33.45 4.69
C ARG A 635 26.30 32.96 5.99
N TYR A 636 24.97 33.05 6.03
CA TYR A 636 24.16 32.51 7.12
C TYR A 636 23.62 31.12 6.71
N LEU A 637 23.99 30.07 7.43
CA LEU A 637 23.63 28.69 7.13
C LEU A 637 22.62 28.17 8.16
N ALA A 638 21.40 27.86 7.74
CA ALA A 638 20.34 27.34 8.59
C ALA A 638 20.00 25.89 8.23
N GLY A 639 19.82 25.02 9.24
CA GLY A 639 19.32 23.66 9.07
C GLY A 639 17.82 23.57 9.34
N VAL A 640 17.10 22.73 8.61
CA VAL A 640 15.69 22.42 8.88
C VAL A 640 15.54 20.94 9.20
N LEU A 641 14.87 20.64 10.30
CA LEU A 641 14.56 19.29 10.76
C LEU A 641 13.07 19.03 10.85
N GLY A 642 12.65 17.83 10.45
CA GLY A 642 11.25 17.42 10.48
C GLY A 642 10.45 17.94 9.26
N ALA A 643 11.11 18.20 8.12
CA ALA A 643 10.47 18.66 6.89
C ALA A 643 10.51 17.57 5.81
N THR A 644 10.03 16.37 6.12
CA THR A 644 9.80 15.34 5.11
C THR A 644 8.40 15.47 4.51
N PRO A 645 8.08 14.79 3.40
CA PRO A 645 6.71 14.76 2.86
C PRO A 645 5.64 14.34 3.87
N LEU A 646 6.02 13.62 4.93
CA LEU A 646 5.10 13.14 5.98
C LEU A 646 4.71 14.25 6.99
N ASP A 647 5.51 15.29 7.12
CA ASP A 647 5.35 16.38 8.10
C ASP A 647 4.78 17.66 7.50
N THR A 648 4.92 17.83 6.19
CA THR A 648 4.58 19.06 5.50
C THR A 648 3.13 19.08 5.01
N LEU A 649 2.64 20.26 4.60
CA LEU A 649 1.23 20.50 4.29
C LEU A 649 0.73 19.77 3.03
N GLY A 650 1.64 19.33 2.19
CA GLY A 650 1.34 18.52 1.01
C GLY A 650 2.53 17.63 0.66
N SER A 651 2.32 16.64 -0.19
CA SER A 651 3.36 15.66 -0.53
C SER A 651 4.64 16.28 -1.11
N ASP A 652 4.52 17.42 -1.78
CA ASP A 652 5.64 18.16 -2.38
C ASP A 652 6.03 19.43 -1.60
N SER A 653 5.30 19.81 -0.55
CA SER A 653 5.52 21.05 0.21
C SER A 653 6.87 21.08 0.94
N HIS A 654 7.48 19.93 1.20
CA HIS A 654 8.85 19.85 1.72
C HIS A 654 9.86 20.54 0.79
N LEU A 655 9.57 20.63 -0.51
CA LEU A 655 10.38 21.34 -1.50
C LEU A 655 10.27 22.87 -1.37
N GLU A 656 9.21 23.37 -0.75
CA GLU A 656 8.90 24.78 -0.62
C GLU A 656 9.30 25.37 0.75
N ILE A 657 9.69 24.53 1.72
CA ILE A 657 9.92 24.95 3.11
C ILE A 657 10.96 26.08 3.24
N GLU A 658 12.01 26.08 2.42
CA GLU A 658 13.00 27.14 2.38
C GLU A 658 12.37 28.48 1.96
N LYS A 659 11.57 28.45 0.89
CA LYS A 659 10.85 29.62 0.39
C LYS A 659 9.86 30.16 1.43
N MET A 660 9.18 29.27 2.15
CA MET A 660 8.27 29.66 3.23
C MET A 660 9.00 30.36 4.38
N LEU A 661 10.15 29.83 4.79
CA LEU A 661 10.98 30.42 5.86
C LEU A 661 11.45 31.83 5.51
N LYS A 662 11.88 32.06 4.27
CA LYS A 662 12.31 33.36 3.77
C LYS A 662 11.14 34.33 3.57
N LYS A 663 10.09 33.92 2.84
CA LYS A 663 8.87 34.69 2.58
C LYS A 663 8.21 35.23 3.86
N ASN A 664 8.22 34.40 4.94
CA ASN A 664 7.60 34.75 6.21
C ASN A 664 8.57 35.49 7.17
N GLY A 665 9.76 35.88 6.72
CA GLY A 665 10.72 36.66 7.48
C GLY A 665 11.34 35.89 8.67
N ILE A 666 11.31 34.57 8.64
CA ILE A 666 11.88 33.71 9.67
C ILE A 666 13.40 33.63 9.48
N LEU A 667 13.83 33.51 8.22
CA LEU A 667 15.23 33.55 7.80
C LEU A 667 15.47 34.72 6.85
N PRO A 668 16.69 35.26 6.82
CA PRO A 668 17.09 36.27 5.82
C PRO A 668 17.00 35.71 4.41
N ASP A 669 16.75 36.56 3.41
CA ASP A 669 16.67 36.13 2.01
C ASP A 669 17.99 35.51 1.51
N GLU A 670 19.13 36.01 2.00
CA GLU A 670 20.47 35.53 1.69
C GLU A 670 20.87 34.25 2.44
N ALA A 671 20.05 33.77 3.38
CA ALA A 671 20.34 32.54 4.12
C ALA A 671 20.45 31.34 3.18
N GLU A 672 21.48 30.55 3.36
CA GLU A 672 21.59 29.22 2.77
C GLU A 672 20.86 28.21 3.67
N VAL A 673 19.99 27.40 3.13
CA VAL A 673 19.14 26.50 3.91
C VAL A 673 19.40 25.05 3.53
N VAL A 674 19.73 24.25 4.52
CA VAL A 674 19.88 22.79 4.41
C VAL A 674 18.66 22.12 5.03
N VAL A 675 17.83 21.46 4.20
CA VAL A 675 16.65 20.72 4.67
C VAL A 675 17.01 19.26 4.81
N PHE A 676 17.23 18.78 6.02
CA PHE A 676 17.63 17.40 6.25
C PHE A 676 16.53 16.42 5.90
N GLY A 677 16.85 15.44 5.04
CA GLY A 677 15.90 14.46 4.48
C GLY A 677 15.36 14.84 3.09
N ARG A 678 15.81 15.96 2.51
CA ARG A 678 15.40 16.44 1.20
C ARG A 678 16.59 16.74 0.29
N GLY A 679 16.76 15.98 -0.80
CA GLY A 679 17.65 16.33 -1.93
C GLY A 679 19.09 16.72 -1.58
N ASP A 680 19.44 16.54 -0.33
CA ASP A 680 20.69 16.95 0.22
C ASP A 680 21.78 15.97 -0.17
N ARG A 681 22.93 16.52 -0.46
CA ARG A 681 24.11 15.69 -0.62
C ARG A 681 24.45 15.06 0.71
N PHE A 682 24.83 13.80 0.70
CA PHE A 682 25.29 13.08 1.89
C PHE A 682 26.45 13.82 2.61
N GLU A 683 27.25 14.57 1.84
CA GLU A 683 28.34 15.41 2.35
C GLU A 683 27.84 16.53 3.28
N ASN A 684 26.62 17.03 3.08
CA ASN A 684 26.04 18.07 3.96
C ASN A 684 25.85 17.58 5.40
N LEU A 685 25.74 16.27 5.61
CA LEU A 685 25.68 15.69 6.96
C LEU A 685 26.99 15.91 7.72
N LYS A 686 28.14 15.88 7.06
CA LYS A 686 29.45 16.11 7.68
C LYS A 686 29.56 17.54 8.15
N ASP A 687 29.02 18.47 7.35
CA ASP A 687 29.06 19.91 7.62
C ASP A 687 27.95 20.37 8.59
N ALA A 688 27.09 19.47 9.07
CA ALA A 688 25.98 19.82 9.97
C ALA A 688 26.45 20.51 11.27
N GLY A 689 27.67 20.26 11.72
CA GLY A 689 28.27 20.95 12.86
C GLY A 689 28.53 22.47 12.64
N LYS A 690 28.47 22.94 11.39
CA LYS A 690 28.76 24.33 11.01
C LYS A 690 27.52 25.22 10.92
N LEU A 691 26.32 24.73 11.19
CA LEU A 691 25.07 25.49 11.10
C LEU A 691 25.06 26.67 12.09
N ASN A 692 24.48 27.81 11.67
CA ASN A 692 24.25 28.96 12.55
C ASN A 692 23.03 28.73 13.45
N GLU A 693 21.99 28.07 12.93
CA GLU A 693 20.81 27.68 13.69
C GLU A 693 20.10 26.49 13.06
N ILE A 694 19.19 25.87 13.81
CA ILE A 694 18.29 24.82 13.33
C ILE A 694 16.85 25.27 13.54
N ILE A 695 16.04 25.14 12.49
CA ILE A 695 14.58 25.29 12.57
C ILE A 695 13.94 23.92 12.64
N VAL A 696 13.16 23.66 13.67
CA VAL A 696 12.44 22.41 13.89
C VAL A 696 10.97 22.58 13.53
N VAL A 697 10.52 21.93 12.48
CA VAL A 697 9.13 22.07 11.99
C VAL A 697 8.22 20.90 12.36
N SER A 698 8.77 19.84 12.97
CA SER A 698 8.05 18.68 13.50
C SER A 698 8.67 18.19 14.79
N PRO A 699 7.91 17.60 15.74
CA PRO A 699 8.45 17.06 17.00
C PRO A 699 9.58 16.03 16.82
N SER A 700 9.65 15.36 15.67
CA SER A 700 10.72 14.39 15.32
C SER A 700 12.10 15.04 15.26
N GLY A 701 12.18 16.32 14.91
CA GLY A 701 13.43 17.08 14.83
C GLY A 701 13.95 17.62 16.17
N MET A 702 13.14 17.63 17.23
CA MET A 702 13.53 18.29 18.50
C MET A 702 14.69 17.60 19.22
N LYS A 703 14.67 16.28 19.36
CA LYS A 703 15.75 15.55 20.01
C LYS A 703 17.05 15.57 19.20
N PRO A 704 17.03 15.42 17.87
CA PRO A 704 18.20 15.67 17.03
C PRO A 704 18.74 17.10 17.15
N ALA A 705 17.86 18.13 17.17
CA ALA A 705 18.28 19.52 17.34
C ALA A 705 18.95 19.76 18.72
N LEU A 706 18.38 19.18 19.78
CA LEU A 706 18.99 19.22 21.11
C LEU A 706 20.37 18.55 21.14
N TYR A 707 20.52 17.41 20.49
CA TYR A 707 21.83 16.75 20.35
C TYR A 707 22.84 17.64 19.62
N MET A 708 22.43 18.34 18.55
CA MET A 708 23.29 19.27 17.82
C MET A 708 23.63 20.51 18.67
N ASN A 709 22.69 20.98 19.48
CA ASN A 709 22.96 22.05 20.45
C ASN A 709 23.95 21.61 21.52
N ASP A 710 23.76 20.45 22.12
CA ASP A 710 24.65 19.94 23.20
C ASP A 710 26.07 19.66 22.71
N ARG A 711 26.20 19.13 21.45
CA ARG A 711 27.51 18.76 20.90
C ARG A 711 28.24 19.93 20.24
N PHE A 712 27.53 20.75 19.48
CA PHE A 712 28.13 21.79 18.64
C PHE A 712 27.76 23.22 19.04
N GLY A 713 26.92 23.40 20.07
CA GLY A 713 26.45 24.71 20.51
C GLY A 713 25.48 25.40 19.52
N ILE A 714 24.87 24.67 18.59
CA ILE A 714 23.98 25.23 17.56
C ILE A 714 22.62 25.50 18.19
N PRO A 715 22.16 26.78 18.22
CA PRO A 715 20.81 27.11 18.72
C PRO A 715 19.73 26.56 17.80
N PHE A 716 18.53 26.31 18.33
CA PHE A 716 17.39 25.92 17.53
C PHE A 716 16.10 26.61 17.95
N ARG A 717 15.18 26.76 17.00
CA ARG A 717 13.81 27.26 17.20
C ARG A 717 12.82 26.23 16.72
N THR A 718 11.72 26.08 17.45
CA THR A 718 10.64 25.15 17.11
C THR A 718 9.43 25.93 16.63
N MET A 719 9.10 25.83 15.35
CA MET A 719 7.98 26.53 14.72
C MET A 719 7.71 25.99 13.30
N TYR A 720 6.47 26.00 12.88
CA TYR A 720 6.09 25.78 11.47
C TYR A 720 5.93 27.13 10.77
N PRO A 721 6.51 27.35 9.57
CA PRO A 721 6.56 28.67 8.92
C PRO A 721 5.26 29.03 8.20
N LEU A 722 4.19 29.29 8.96
CA LEU A 722 2.89 29.64 8.41
C LEU A 722 2.82 31.08 7.86
N GLY A 723 2.19 31.25 6.69
CA GLY A 723 1.89 32.56 6.11
C GLY A 723 0.76 33.28 6.86
N GLY A 724 0.98 34.54 7.24
CA GLY A 724 -0.03 35.30 7.97
C GLY A 724 -1.34 35.52 7.20
N GLU A 725 -1.25 35.64 5.86
CA GLU A 725 -2.41 35.79 4.97
C GLU A 725 -3.23 34.48 4.91
N ASP A 726 -2.57 33.33 4.80
CA ASP A 726 -3.20 32.02 4.74
C ASP A 726 -3.94 31.69 6.03
N VAL A 727 -3.30 31.97 7.18
CA VAL A 727 -3.92 31.83 8.49
C VAL A 727 -5.11 32.78 8.65
N SER A 728 -5.00 34.02 8.18
CA SER A 728 -6.12 34.98 8.21
C SER A 728 -7.27 34.56 7.31
N CYS A 729 -6.96 33.90 6.17
CA CYS A 729 -7.97 33.30 5.31
C CYS A 729 -8.71 32.16 6.02
N LEU A 730 -7.98 31.28 6.70
CA LEU A 730 -8.58 30.22 7.52
C LEU A 730 -9.42 30.78 8.66
N ALA A 731 -8.96 31.83 9.35
CA ALA A 731 -9.75 32.50 10.39
C ALA A 731 -11.09 33.01 9.85
N ARG A 732 -11.08 33.63 8.64
CA ARG A 732 -12.34 34.04 7.99
C ARG A 732 -13.24 32.86 7.62
N LYS A 733 -12.69 31.72 7.16
CA LYS A 733 -13.46 30.50 6.90
C LYS A 733 -14.09 29.94 8.19
N ILE A 734 -13.35 29.93 9.30
CA ILE A 734 -13.85 29.52 10.64
C ILE A 734 -15.08 30.35 11.02
N ILE A 735 -15.00 31.66 10.98
CA ILE A 735 -16.09 32.57 11.30
C ILE A 735 -17.28 32.36 10.36
N ARG A 736 -17.02 32.28 9.05
CA ARG A 736 -18.08 32.06 8.06
C ARG A 736 -18.85 30.77 8.31
N ASN A 737 -18.16 29.69 8.61
CA ASN A 737 -18.80 28.39 8.88
C ASN A 737 -19.53 28.38 10.22
N ASN A 738 -19.21 29.29 11.14
CA ASN A 738 -19.92 29.49 12.41
C ASN A 738 -20.98 30.61 12.33
N GLU A 739 -21.68 30.72 11.19
CA GLU A 739 -22.75 31.70 10.96
C GLU A 739 -22.31 33.17 11.18
N GLY A 740 -21.05 33.49 10.94
CA GLY A 740 -20.50 34.82 11.16
C GLY A 740 -20.16 35.15 12.61
N ARG A 741 -20.24 34.19 13.54
CA ARG A 741 -19.94 34.37 14.96
C ARG A 741 -18.57 33.82 15.31
N MET A 742 -17.90 34.41 16.29
CA MET A 742 -16.68 33.86 16.88
C MET A 742 -17.05 32.58 17.64
N PRO A 743 -16.40 31.42 17.36
CA PRO A 743 -16.58 30.23 18.18
C PRO A 743 -16.03 30.46 19.59
N SER A 744 -16.61 29.82 20.62
CA SER A 744 -16.10 29.91 21.98
C SER A 744 -14.90 28.99 22.20
N LYS A 745 -14.96 27.79 21.62
CA LYS A 745 -13.94 26.78 21.85
C LYS A 745 -13.61 25.98 20.58
N ILE A 746 -12.34 25.94 20.24
CA ILE A 746 -11.80 25.27 19.03
C ILE A 746 -10.81 24.17 19.45
N LEU A 747 -10.88 23.01 18.81
CA LEU A 747 -9.86 21.95 18.88
C LEU A 747 -9.13 21.83 17.56
N ILE A 748 -7.79 21.88 17.58
CA ILE A 748 -6.93 21.63 16.43
C ILE A 748 -6.28 20.25 16.59
N ILE A 749 -6.46 19.36 15.63
CA ILE A 749 -5.87 18.00 15.64
C ILE A 749 -4.89 17.86 14.49
N HIS A 750 -3.61 17.93 14.78
CA HIS A 750 -2.52 17.78 13.78
C HIS A 750 -1.21 17.38 14.48
N GLN A 751 -0.05 17.32 13.76
CA GLN A 751 1.25 17.23 14.42
C GLN A 751 1.49 18.48 15.28
N GLN A 752 2.15 18.30 16.41
CA GLN A 752 2.16 19.28 17.48
C GLN A 752 2.74 20.66 17.08
N VAL A 753 3.87 20.69 16.39
CA VAL A 753 4.53 21.96 16.02
C VAL A 753 3.69 22.78 15.04
N PHE A 754 3.04 22.12 14.10
CA PHE A 754 2.10 22.77 13.20
C PHE A 754 0.86 23.28 13.95
N ALA A 755 0.25 22.43 14.78
CA ALA A 755 -0.94 22.79 15.55
C ALA A 755 -0.69 23.97 16.48
N ASP A 756 0.46 24.01 17.17
CA ASP A 756 0.87 25.11 18.02
C ASP A 756 1.11 26.41 17.23
N SER A 757 1.81 26.32 16.10
CA SER A 757 2.05 27.46 15.21
C SER A 757 0.73 28.00 14.65
N LEU A 758 -0.20 27.11 14.27
CA LEU A 758 -1.52 27.51 13.77
C LEU A 758 -2.37 28.15 14.86
N ARG A 759 -2.39 27.59 16.09
CA ARG A 759 -3.05 28.20 17.24
C ARG A 759 -2.60 29.64 17.47
N ASN A 760 -1.28 29.85 17.51
CA ASN A 760 -0.70 31.17 17.70
C ASN A 760 -1.01 32.13 16.54
N GLY A 761 -1.02 31.63 15.33
CA GLY A 761 -1.40 32.40 14.13
C GLY A 761 -2.88 32.80 14.14
N LEU A 762 -3.78 31.86 14.50
CA LEU A 762 -5.22 32.13 14.59
C LEU A 762 -5.55 33.14 15.70
N ARG A 763 -4.90 33.04 16.87
CA ARG A 763 -5.07 34.04 17.95
C ARG A 763 -4.75 35.43 17.43
N LYS A 764 -3.59 35.61 16.78
CA LYS A 764 -3.22 36.91 16.16
C LYS A 764 -4.18 37.35 15.07
N ALA A 765 -4.67 36.43 14.24
CA ALA A 765 -5.62 36.76 13.18
C ALA A 765 -6.96 37.24 13.73
N PHE A 766 -7.46 36.59 14.80
CA PHE A 766 -8.71 37.01 15.47
C PHE A 766 -8.55 38.32 16.25
N GLU A 767 -7.40 38.60 16.86
CA GLU A 767 -7.11 39.88 17.53
C GLU A 767 -7.08 41.04 16.55
N ASN A 768 -6.55 40.83 15.34
CA ASN A 768 -6.37 41.91 14.33
C ASN A 768 -7.60 42.14 13.45
N ASP A 769 -8.65 41.31 13.55
CA ASP A 769 -9.88 41.53 12.76
C ASP A 769 -10.76 42.60 13.42
N GLU A 770 -10.87 43.77 12.76
CA GLU A 770 -11.63 44.91 13.25
C GLU A 770 -13.10 44.61 13.58
N LYS A 771 -13.69 43.62 12.94
CA LYS A 771 -15.09 43.22 13.19
C LYS A 771 -15.28 42.54 14.56
N PHE A 772 -14.21 42.01 15.13
CA PHE A 772 -14.23 41.22 16.36
C PHE A 772 -13.39 41.84 17.49
N SER A 773 -12.80 43.03 17.26
CA SER A 773 -12.01 43.78 18.23
C SER A 773 -12.88 44.29 19.41
N GLY A 774 -13.12 43.45 20.40
CA GLY A 774 -13.95 43.76 21.57
C GLY A 774 -14.73 42.56 22.10
N GLY A 775 -14.71 41.45 21.40
CA GLY A 775 -15.21 40.15 21.84
C GLY A 775 -14.18 39.32 22.61
N SER A 776 -14.63 38.30 23.32
CA SER A 776 -13.76 37.28 23.91
C SER A 776 -13.13 36.42 22.80
N LEU A 777 -11.79 36.27 22.80
CA LEU A 777 -11.11 35.36 21.92
C LEU A 777 -11.48 33.89 22.19
N PRO A 778 -11.51 33.03 21.19
CA PRO A 778 -11.81 31.61 21.38
C PRO A 778 -10.73 30.92 22.23
N GLU A 779 -11.14 30.01 23.09
CA GLU A 779 -10.23 29.04 23.68
C GLU A 779 -9.79 28.07 22.57
N ILE A 780 -8.49 28.00 22.26
CA ILE A 780 -7.97 27.10 21.23
C ILE A 780 -7.07 26.08 21.89
N GLN A 781 -7.48 24.81 21.84
CA GLN A 781 -6.73 23.67 22.33
C GLN A 781 -6.18 22.85 21.16
N CYS A 782 -5.07 22.17 21.39
CA CYS A 782 -4.42 21.31 20.40
C CYS A 782 -4.42 19.85 20.88
N ALA A 783 -4.61 18.93 19.95
CA ALA A 783 -4.44 17.51 20.18
C ALA A 783 -3.61 16.88 19.07
N THR A 784 -2.91 15.80 19.40
CA THR A 784 -2.13 15.06 18.41
C THR A 784 -2.18 13.56 18.68
N TRP A 785 -2.20 12.78 17.60
CA TRP A 785 -2.00 11.33 17.63
C TRP A 785 -0.52 10.95 17.69
N PHE A 786 0.34 11.92 17.38
CA PHE A 786 1.75 11.74 17.15
C PHE A 786 2.56 12.15 18.40
N MET A 787 3.87 12.28 18.22
CA MET A 787 4.77 12.63 19.31
C MET A 787 4.39 13.96 19.97
N THR A 788 4.35 13.96 21.29
CA THR A 788 4.12 15.15 22.11
C THR A 788 5.40 15.56 22.84
N ARG A 789 5.64 16.87 22.88
CA ARG A 789 6.68 17.53 23.69
C ARG A 789 6.01 18.40 24.72
N LYS A 790 6.30 18.16 25.99
CA LYS A 790 5.65 18.84 27.11
C LYS A 790 5.88 20.36 27.09
N GLU A 791 7.04 20.77 26.62
CA GLU A 791 7.45 22.16 26.48
C GLU A 791 6.62 22.99 25.48
N LEU A 792 5.91 22.32 24.57
CA LEU A 792 5.00 22.94 23.60
C LEU A 792 3.53 22.82 23.99
N MET A 793 3.19 22.14 25.09
CA MET A 793 1.82 21.93 25.51
C MET A 793 1.29 23.11 26.33
N GLU A 794 0.10 23.58 26.01
CA GLU A 794 -0.66 24.47 26.86
C GLU A 794 -1.71 23.70 27.69
N GLN A 795 -2.33 24.38 28.66
CA GLN A 795 -3.39 23.77 29.46
C GLN A 795 -4.57 23.35 28.60
N GLY A 796 -4.99 22.10 28.71
CA GLY A 796 -6.09 21.54 27.93
C GLY A 796 -5.67 20.85 26.64
N ASP A 797 -4.40 20.95 26.25
CA ASP A 797 -3.88 20.18 25.11
C ASP A 797 -3.86 18.68 25.44
N GLY A 798 -4.07 17.84 24.40
CA GLY A 798 -4.21 16.41 24.54
C GLY A 798 -3.28 15.57 23.65
N SER A 799 -2.94 14.38 24.16
CA SER A 799 -2.30 13.32 23.39
C SER A 799 -3.28 12.19 23.17
N LEU A 800 -3.53 11.85 21.92
CA LEU A 800 -4.45 10.81 21.49
C LEU A 800 -3.68 9.54 21.17
N ARG A 801 -4.18 8.38 21.57
CA ARG A 801 -3.57 7.08 21.33
C ARG A 801 -4.53 6.08 20.69
N GLN A 802 -5.82 6.21 21.00
CA GLN A 802 -6.88 5.32 20.55
C GLN A 802 -8.09 6.15 20.08
N GLU A 803 -8.94 5.59 19.24
CA GLU A 803 -10.18 6.27 18.80
C GLU A 803 -11.04 6.77 19.96
N ARG A 804 -11.02 6.00 21.05
CA ARG A 804 -11.70 6.38 22.29
C ARG A 804 -11.21 7.74 22.82
N ASP A 805 -9.90 7.99 22.82
CA ASP A 805 -9.32 9.22 23.36
C ASP A 805 -9.82 10.44 22.59
N LEU A 806 -9.94 10.32 21.27
CA LEU A 806 -10.53 11.35 20.42
C LEU A 806 -12.00 11.59 20.76
N THR A 807 -12.78 10.51 20.89
CA THR A 807 -14.20 10.62 21.25
C THR A 807 -14.36 11.26 22.64
N GLU A 808 -13.65 10.77 23.66
CA GLU A 808 -13.70 11.32 25.03
C GLU A 808 -13.31 12.81 25.04
N MET A 809 -12.26 13.20 24.30
CA MET A 809 -11.81 14.59 24.22
C MET A 809 -12.87 15.49 23.57
N VAL A 810 -13.37 15.09 22.39
CA VAL A 810 -14.31 15.92 21.63
C VAL A 810 -15.66 16.06 22.33
N PHE A 811 -16.23 14.96 22.77
CA PHE A 811 -17.56 14.99 23.45
C PHE A 811 -17.49 15.55 24.89
N GLY A 812 -16.38 15.31 25.60
CA GLY A 812 -16.17 15.85 26.94
C GLY A 812 -15.74 17.32 26.99
N GLY A 813 -15.11 17.79 25.90
CA GLY A 813 -14.54 19.14 25.85
C GLY A 813 -15.50 20.26 25.45
N ASN A 814 -16.71 19.93 24.98
CA ASN A 814 -17.72 20.88 24.51
C ASN A 814 -17.18 21.88 23.46
N TYR A 815 -16.49 21.38 22.45
CA TYR A 815 -15.97 22.20 21.36
C TYR A 815 -17.07 22.60 20.38
N ASP A 816 -17.13 23.89 20.05
CA ASP A 816 -18.02 24.39 18.99
C ASP A 816 -17.51 23.92 17.63
N MET A 817 -16.17 23.82 17.52
CA MET A 817 -15.50 23.50 16.27
C MET A 817 -14.27 22.61 16.47
N VAL A 818 -14.10 21.67 15.55
CA VAL A 818 -12.91 20.81 15.45
C VAL A 818 -12.27 21.02 14.08
N LEU A 819 -10.96 21.29 14.07
CA LEU A 819 -10.13 21.32 12.86
C LEU A 819 -9.23 20.09 12.85
N GLY A 820 -9.33 19.24 11.84
CA GLY A 820 -8.52 18.04 11.77
C GLY A 820 -8.62 17.36 10.41
N ASP A 821 -7.84 16.31 10.22
CA ASP A 821 -7.94 15.50 9.01
C ASP A 821 -9.37 14.94 8.85
N PRO A 822 -9.94 14.95 7.63
CA PRO A 822 -11.29 14.42 7.38
C PRO A 822 -11.51 12.98 7.88
N VAL A 823 -10.47 12.16 7.91
CA VAL A 823 -10.52 10.78 8.43
C VAL A 823 -10.94 10.74 9.90
N TYR A 824 -10.54 11.71 10.71
CA TYR A 824 -10.89 11.73 12.14
C TYR A 824 -12.38 11.96 12.38
N ARG A 825 -13.06 12.63 11.45
CA ARG A 825 -14.52 12.85 11.53
C ARG A 825 -15.28 11.52 11.58
N ARG A 826 -14.76 10.47 10.96
CA ARG A 826 -15.36 9.13 10.95
C ARG A 826 -15.49 8.54 12.36
N ALA A 827 -14.55 8.84 13.27
CA ALA A 827 -14.56 8.36 14.64
C ALA A 827 -15.44 9.20 15.59
N LEU A 828 -16.16 10.17 15.05
CA LEU A 828 -17.01 11.08 15.79
C LEU A 828 -18.50 10.99 15.35
N PRO A 829 -19.11 9.78 15.24
CA PRO A 829 -20.52 9.68 14.96
C PRO A 829 -21.33 10.37 16.07
N GLY A 830 -22.33 11.16 15.68
CA GLY A 830 -23.15 11.92 16.62
C GLY A 830 -22.57 13.26 17.10
N TYR A 831 -21.35 13.64 16.70
CA TYR A 831 -20.83 14.98 16.99
C TYR A 831 -21.62 16.05 16.21
N LYS A 832 -22.15 17.04 16.95
CA LYS A 832 -23.05 18.08 16.41
C LYS A 832 -22.36 19.43 16.17
N GLY A 833 -21.13 19.58 16.62
CA GLY A 833 -20.32 20.78 16.35
C GLY A 833 -19.83 20.82 14.91
N ILE A 834 -19.21 21.93 14.55
CA ILE A 834 -18.66 22.13 13.21
C ILE A 834 -17.33 21.38 13.08
N TYR A 835 -17.17 20.59 12.03
CA TYR A 835 -15.92 19.93 11.71
C TYR A 835 -15.35 20.52 10.43
N LEU A 836 -14.14 21.09 10.51
CA LEU A 836 -13.45 21.67 9.37
C LEU A 836 -12.22 20.84 9.00
N SER A 837 -12.03 20.69 7.73
CA SER A 837 -10.88 19.99 7.15
C SER A 837 -9.56 20.68 7.51
N LEU A 838 -8.61 19.89 8.01
CA LEU A 838 -7.21 20.25 8.18
C LEU A 838 -6.38 19.02 7.78
N PRO A 839 -6.14 18.82 6.48
CA PRO A 839 -5.57 17.58 5.96
C PRO A 839 -4.20 17.25 6.54
N HIS A 840 -3.93 15.96 6.74
CA HIS A 840 -2.64 15.48 7.22
C HIS A 840 -2.27 14.16 6.51
N TYR A 841 -1.22 14.17 5.71
CA TYR A 841 -0.82 13.05 4.86
C TYR A 841 -0.68 11.72 5.64
N VAL A 842 -0.07 11.75 6.80
CA VAL A 842 0.15 10.55 7.63
C VAL A 842 -1.13 9.92 8.17
N ALA A 843 -2.25 10.62 8.15
CA ALA A 843 -3.57 10.12 8.53
C ALA A 843 -4.33 9.61 7.30
N SER A 844 -4.62 10.47 6.33
CA SER A 844 -5.45 10.16 5.17
C SER A 844 -4.68 9.71 3.93
N GLY A 845 -3.36 9.87 3.91
CA GLY A 845 -2.56 9.59 2.73
C GLY A 845 -2.93 10.50 1.55
N GLU A 846 -2.87 9.96 0.34
CA GLU A 846 -3.20 10.71 -0.88
C GLU A 846 -4.70 10.89 -1.15
N LEU A 847 -5.57 10.37 -0.30
CA LEU A 847 -7.02 10.55 -0.45
C LEU A 847 -7.42 12.02 -0.58
N ALA A 848 -6.63 12.91 0.01
CA ALA A 848 -6.87 14.35 -0.04
C ALA A 848 -6.45 14.99 -1.39
N GLY A 849 -5.60 14.35 -2.20
CA GLY A 849 -5.09 14.91 -3.45
C GLY A 849 -4.29 16.20 -3.25
N ILE A 850 -3.60 16.36 -2.11
CA ILE A 850 -2.90 17.59 -1.72
C ILE A 850 -1.41 17.42 -1.97
N ARG A 851 -0.89 18.19 -2.93
CA ARG A 851 0.53 18.15 -3.28
C ARG A 851 1.30 19.36 -2.75
N THR A 852 0.75 20.55 -2.92
CA THR A 852 1.41 21.82 -2.60
C THR A 852 0.81 22.47 -1.35
N GLU A 853 1.51 23.47 -0.80
CA GLU A 853 0.98 24.35 0.24
C GLU A 853 -0.32 25.04 -0.22
N GLU A 854 -0.39 25.46 -1.48
CA GLU A 854 -1.58 26.10 -2.04
C GLU A 854 -2.79 25.15 -2.04
N ASP A 855 -2.59 23.89 -2.40
CA ASP A 855 -3.66 22.87 -2.37
C ASP A 855 -4.15 22.63 -0.94
N PHE A 856 -3.23 22.59 0.02
CA PHE A 856 -3.58 22.49 1.43
C PHE A 856 -4.50 23.63 1.88
N TRP A 857 -4.10 24.88 1.62
CA TRP A 857 -4.87 26.03 2.07
C TRP A 857 -6.21 26.19 1.34
N LYS A 858 -6.33 25.69 0.11
CA LYS A 858 -7.63 25.56 -0.58
C LYS A 858 -8.58 24.65 0.21
N LYS A 859 -8.08 23.50 0.67
CA LYS A 859 -8.84 22.48 1.41
C LYS A 859 -9.02 22.79 2.89
N ALA A 860 -8.06 23.46 3.52
CA ALA A 860 -8.13 23.82 4.92
C ALA A 860 -9.35 24.71 5.19
N GLY A 861 -10.12 24.36 6.21
CA GLY A 861 -11.34 25.07 6.62
C GLY A 861 -12.57 24.79 5.75
N GLU A 862 -12.55 23.80 4.86
CA GLU A 862 -13.76 23.26 4.23
C GLU A 862 -14.56 22.43 5.24
N LEU A 863 -15.90 22.45 5.12
CA LEU A 863 -16.79 21.68 5.97
C LEU A 863 -16.70 20.18 5.60
N VAL A 864 -16.61 19.31 6.59
CA VAL A 864 -16.51 17.85 6.46
C VAL A 864 -17.79 17.17 6.91
#